data_9792fa9562ef5f24a27aab91b4fc87dc
#
_entry.id   9792fa9562ef5f24a27aab91b4fc87dc
#
_cell.length_a   1.000
_cell.length_b   1.000
_cell.length_c   1.000
_cell.angle_alpha   90.00
_cell.angle_beta   90.00
_cell.angle_gamma   90.00
#
_symmetry.space_group_name_H-M   'P 1'
#
loop_
_entity.id
_entity.type
_entity.pdbx_description
1 polymer ?
#
loop_
_entity_poly.entity_id
_entity_poly.type
_entity_poly.pdbx_seq_one_letter_code
_entity_poly.pdbx_strand_id
1 'polypeptide(L)'
;MERHVIVGTAGHIDHGKTTLIKALTGRDTDRLKEEKERGITIDLGFTWMDLPDKERVGIIDVPGHEKFISNMTAGVVGMDLVLLVVAADEGVMPQTREHLAILRLLGVENILVVVNKCDLVDEEWLEMVEQQIKEEFQHFSGAGQKNEQVEDKSENDVDIIRVSARTGVGIEELKSQILKCVNKQKEMWKTPAFPRLPVDRVFSIKGSGTVVTGTLLGGEIHSGERMMIYPQQTPCRIRGIQVHEKETAVCEAGQRSALNLAQTERKQSSDGKFVYRGNVIAPEGSMKVSRYVNAKLTLLPQSKRSIEHQTRLHFYSGTTEVLCRAVPLSCEKVEPGASAYVQLRLEEEAAFCAGDRFVVRFYSPLETIGGGIILEMGEKKERKFHDRILQRLEILEKSLCGQEGTQSREISEAGQNLQEQIHLEKKIMGELESWLSDHSYRRGMPKSILFNQISKGKKEKNQEIQKCLLLLEEHEVVCCRKSEQDSKRMELISPKGYKVKDTEEVSGIRRIFCSESVGKMVFFLNRTELETCLASADNTKKKNEKQNQTDLMEILDYLKDEKEIIEIREELYTTTDTAFRIKTEISKLLCESKVITLSQIKEVFQTSRKNARLIFEYTDWIGLTVKEGAETERTAGKKLIKEQIRGKWGENE
;
A
#
# COMPACT_ATOMS: atom_id res chain seq x y z
N MET A 1 31.69 0.75 -12.46
CA MET A 1 31.42 1.95 -11.65
C MET A 1 32.21 1.82 -10.37
N GLU A 2 33.10 2.76 -10.10
CA GLU A 2 33.78 2.81 -8.80
C GLU A 2 32.83 3.44 -7.78
N ARG A 3 32.64 2.79 -6.64
CA ARG A 3 31.87 3.34 -5.54
C ARG A 3 32.79 4.09 -4.59
N HIS A 4 32.35 5.28 -4.19
CA HIS A 4 33.00 6.05 -3.15
C HIS A 4 32.44 5.65 -1.78
N VAL A 5 33.32 5.26 -0.86
CA VAL A 5 32.98 4.84 0.49
C VAL A 5 32.83 6.06 1.40
N ILE A 6 31.85 6.03 2.27
CA ILE A 6 31.62 7.08 3.27
C ILE A 6 31.85 6.50 4.66
N VAL A 7 32.70 7.19 5.44
CA VAL A 7 32.96 6.91 6.84
C VAL A 7 32.21 7.93 7.72
N GLY A 8 31.42 7.46 8.67
CA GLY A 8 30.73 8.30 9.63
C GLY A 8 31.30 8.19 11.03
N THR A 9 31.02 9.16 11.92
CA THR A 9 31.28 9.05 13.35
C THR A 9 29.99 8.85 14.12
N ALA A 10 30.04 8.19 15.29
CA ALA A 10 28.96 8.07 16.24
C ALA A 10 29.54 8.05 17.67
N GLY A 11 28.72 8.27 18.69
CA GLY A 11 29.14 8.24 20.08
C GLY A 11 28.68 9.44 20.87
N HIS A 12 28.97 9.43 22.18
CA HIS A 12 28.50 10.43 23.12
C HIS A 12 29.06 11.83 22.82
N ILE A 13 28.41 12.88 23.34
CA ILE A 13 28.97 14.22 23.38
C ILE A 13 30.30 14.19 24.15
N ASP A 14 31.25 15.04 23.83
CA ASP A 14 32.57 15.17 24.48
C ASP A 14 33.50 13.94 24.39
N HIS A 15 33.11 12.84 23.71
CA HIS A 15 34.00 11.72 23.43
C HIS A 15 35.07 12.02 22.35
N GLY A 16 35.08 13.24 21.80
CA GLY A 16 36.12 13.73 20.90
C GLY A 16 35.98 13.30 19.45
N LYS A 17 34.76 13.09 18.94
CA LYS A 17 34.48 12.75 17.53
C LYS A 17 35.10 13.74 16.55
N THR A 18 34.78 15.03 16.70
CA THR A 18 35.29 16.12 15.85
C THR A 18 36.82 16.26 15.98
N THR A 19 37.37 16.08 17.19
CA THR A 19 38.81 16.08 17.43
C THR A 19 39.50 14.91 16.72
N LEU A 20 38.88 13.72 16.73
CA LEU A 20 39.36 12.54 16.03
C LEU A 20 39.40 12.76 14.50
N ILE A 21 38.32 13.33 13.95
CA ILE A 21 38.28 13.68 12.52
C ILE A 21 39.38 14.68 12.17
N LYS A 22 39.60 15.69 13.01
CA LYS A 22 40.67 16.66 12.82
C LYS A 22 42.05 16.00 12.86
N ALA A 23 42.25 15.03 13.75
CA ALA A 23 43.51 14.27 13.80
C ALA A 23 43.72 13.38 12.54
N LEU A 24 42.65 12.78 12.00
CA LEU A 24 42.68 11.94 10.80
C LEU A 24 42.87 12.74 9.52
N THR A 25 42.24 13.93 9.40
CA THR A 25 42.12 14.68 8.13
C THR A 25 42.91 16.00 8.09
N GLY A 26 43.32 16.50 9.25
CA GLY A 26 43.90 17.83 9.40
C GLY A 26 42.89 18.99 9.27
N ARG A 27 41.59 18.68 9.17
CA ARG A 27 40.54 19.66 8.92
C ARG A 27 39.53 19.71 10.07
N ASP A 28 39.00 20.91 10.35
CA ASP A 28 37.98 21.14 11.34
C ASP A 28 36.59 21.08 10.68
N THR A 29 35.69 20.26 11.19
CA THR A 29 34.32 20.07 10.68
C THR A 29 33.31 21.05 11.28
N ASP A 30 33.63 21.67 12.42
CA ASP A 30 32.76 22.65 13.07
C ASP A 30 32.77 23.97 12.30
N ARG A 31 31.66 24.33 11.70
CA ARG A 31 31.51 25.52 10.84
C ARG A 31 30.74 26.66 11.52
N LEU A 32 29.79 26.32 12.40
CA LEU A 32 28.96 27.30 13.08
C LEU A 32 29.73 27.98 14.20
N LYS A 33 29.55 29.28 14.37
CA LYS A 33 30.15 30.00 15.50
C LYS A 33 29.70 29.42 16.84
N GLU A 34 28.44 29.01 16.91
CA GLU A 34 27.84 28.40 18.08
C GLU A 34 28.47 27.06 18.45
N GLU A 35 28.83 26.23 17.46
CA GLU A 35 29.58 24.97 17.65
C GLU A 35 30.94 25.25 18.31
N LYS A 36 31.67 26.22 17.78
CA LYS A 36 32.99 26.61 18.30
C LYS A 36 32.95 27.25 19.70
N GLU A 37 31.91 28.02 19.99
CA GLU A 37 31.72 28.66 21.30
C GLU A 37 31.27 27.65 22.36
N ARG A 38 30.45 26.67 21.98
CA ARG A 38 29.91 25.66 22.91
C ARG A 38 30.74 24.39 22.97
N GLY A 39 31.66 24.16 22.01
CA GLY A 39 32.43 22.93 21.88
C GLY A 39 31.61 21.71 21.50
N ILE A 40 30.42 21.88 20.92
CA ILE A 40 29.52 20.79 20.56
C ILE A 40 29.11 20.89 19.09
N THR A 41 29.14 19.77 18.37
CA THR A 41 28.64 19.67 16.99
C THR A 41 27.11 19.68 16.99
N ILE A 42 26.49 20.61 16.27
CA ILE A 42 25.03 20.80 16.16
C ILE A 42 24.50 20.24 14.85
N ASP A 43 25.18 20.55 13.75
CA ASP A 43 24.79 20.09 12.40
C ASP A 43 25.81 19.08 11.87
N LEU A 44 25.47 18.39 10.80
CA LEU A 44 26.36 17.43 10.16
C LEU A 44 27.66 18.13 9.69
N GLY A 45 28.83 17.64 10.11
CA GLY A 45 30.11 18.04 9.59
C GLY A 45 30.49 17.18 8.38
N PHE A 46 31.11 17.77 7.37
CA PHE A 46 31.53 17.03 6.17
C PHE A 46 32.95 17.38 5.80
N THR A 47 33.76 16.35 5.57
CA THR A 47 35.13 16.45 5.11
C THR A 47 35.52 15.22 4.31
N TRP A 48 36.76 15.07 3.95
CA TRP A 48 37.33 13.89 3.27
C TRP A 48 38.74 13.60 3.78
N MET A 49 39.14 12.35 3.60
CA MET A 49 40.46 11.87 3.92
C MET A 49 41.03 11.16 2.70
N ASP A 50 42.30 11.40 2.41
CA ASP A 50 43.04 10.63 1.41
C ASP A 50 43.69 9.44 2.14
N LEU A 51 43.36 8.21 1.70
CA LEU A 51 43.94 6.97 2.22
C LEU A 51 45.35 6.73 1.71
N PRO A 52 46.15 5.80 2.30
CA PRO A 52 47.52 5.52 1.88
C PRO A 52 47.64 5.12 0.40
N ASP A 53 46.64 4.51 -0.20
CA ASP A 53 46.55 4.17 -1.63
C ASP A 53 46.13 5.34 -2.53
N LYS A 54 46.02 6.55 -1.97
CA LYS A 54 45.55 7.79 -2.60
C LYS A 54 44.07 7.81 -2.95
N GLU A 55 43.31 6.82 -2.53
CA GLU A 55 41.87 6.87 -2.64
C GLU A 55 41.29 7.90 -1.68
N ARG A 56 40.25 8.61 -2.13
CA ARG A 56 39.53 9.61 -1.32
C ARG A 56 38.25 9.06 -0.73
N VAL A 57 38.14 9.16 0.59
CA VAL A 57 36.97 8.70 1.36
C VAL A 57 36.24 9.91 1.94
N GLY A 58 34.93 9.98 1.77
CA GLY A 58 34.09 10.98 2.41
C GLY A 58 33.96 10.72 3.91
N ILE A 59 34.00 11.76 4.73
CA ILE A 59 33.81 11.66 6.18
C ILE A 59 32.61 12.51 6.58
N ILE A 60 31.72 11.93 7.41
CA ILE A 60 30.56 12.61 7.98
C ILE A 60 30.72 12.62 9.50
N ASP A 61 30.79 13.82 10.09
CA ASP A 61 30.75 14.02 11.53
C ASP A 61 29.34 14.25 11.99
N VAL A 62 28.83 13.37 12.86
CA VAL A 62 27.47 13.49 13.38
C VAL A 62 27.45 14.08 14.78
N PRO A 63 26.44 14.91 15.12
CA PRO A 63 26.28 15.44 16.45
C PRO A 63 26.02 14.32 17.48
N GLY A 64 26.58 14.47 18.69
CA GLY A 64 26.45 13.49 19.76
C GLY A 64 25.20 13.66 20.64
N HIS A 65 24.58 14.82 20.63
CA HIS A 65 23.51 15.17 21.56
C HIS A 65 22.14 14.63 21.10
N GLU A 66 21.34 14.11 22.03
CA GLU A 66 19.99 13.53 21.80
C GLU A 66 19.01 14.44 21.05
N LYS A 67 19.14 15.77 21.19
CA LYS A 67 18.34 16.77 20.48
C LYS A 67 18.60 16.77 18.97
N PHE A 68 19.75 16.25 18.52
CA PHE A 68 20.17 16.29 17.12
C PHE A 68 20.13 14.90 16.44
N ILE A 69 19.37 13.95 17.01
CA ILE A 69 19.21 12.61 16.41
C ILE A 69 18.64 12.68 14.99
N SER A 70 17.78 13.65 14.67
CA SER A 70 17.31 13.86 13.30
C SER A 70 18.46 14.20 12.33
N ASN A 71 19.49 14.92 12.80
CA ASN A 71 20.69 15.18 12.02
C ASN A 71 21.54 13.90 11.90
N MET A 72 21.66 13.15 13.01
CA MET A 72 22.38 11.88 13.01
C MET A 72 21.76 10.90 12.00
N THR A 73 20.44 10.64 12.07
CA THR A 73 19.76 9.72 11.14
C THR A 73 19.92 10.14 9.69
N ALA A 74 19.85 11.44 9.41
CA ALA A 74 20.09 11.99 8.07
C ALA A 74 21.53 11.76 7.60
N GLY A 75 22.50 11.82 8.51
CA GLY A 75 23.91 11.57 8.20
C GLY A 75 24.24 10.10 7.96
N VAL A 76 23.61 9.20 8.70
CA VAL A 76 23.86 7.73 8.61
C VAL A 76 23.48 7.16 7.25
N VAL A 77 22.56 7.80 6.54
CA VAL A 77 22.17 7.34 5.20
C VAL A 77 23.34 7.46 4.22
N GLY A 78 23.74 6.32 3.70
CA GLY A 78 24.88 6.22 2.79
C GLY A 78 26.22 6.04 3.47
N MET A 79 26.28 5.94 4.81
CA MET A 79 27.51 5.53 5.50
C MET A 79 27.78 4.03 5.30
N ASP A 80 29.00 3.71 4.96
CA ASP A 80 29.47 2.33 4.72
C ASP A 80 30.23 1.77 5.91
N LEU A 81 30.88 2.65 6.66
CA LEU A 81 31.64 2.37 7.87
C LEU A 81 31.34 3.45 8.91
N VAL A 82 31.12 3.05 10.15
CA VAL A 82 30.95 3.98 11.27
C VAL A 82 32.03 3.80 12.32
N LEU A 83 32.69 4.88 12.67
CA LEU A 83 33.61 4.96 13.82
C LEU A 83 32.77 5.28 15.06
N LEU A 84 32.53 4.27 15.91
CA LEU A 84 31.87 4.47 17.19
C LEU A 84 32.90 4.93 18.24
N VAL A 85 32.90 6.21 18.55
CA VAL A 85 33.90 6.81 19.43
C VAL A 85 33.44 6.73 20.88
N VAL A 86 34.26 6.10 21.72
CA VAL A 86 34.06 5.98 23.18
C VAL A 86 35.28 6.61 23.87
N ALA A 87 35.04 7.53 24.79
CA ALA A 87 36.13 8.08 25.58
C ALA A 87 36.57 7.12 26.68
N ALA A 88 37.86 6.87 26.81
CA ALA A 88 38.41 5.92 27.76
C ALA A 88 38.11 6.32 29.22
N ASP A 89 38.10 7.60 29.52
CA ASP A 89 37.85 8.17 30.85
C ASP A 89 36.39 8.03 31.32
N GLU A 90 35.43 7.88 30.39
CA GLU A 90 33.99 7.85 30.68
C GLU A 90 33.34 6.48 30.38
N GLY A 91 33.90 5.69 29.46
CA GLY A 91 33.33 4.41 29.00
C GLY A 91 32.07 4.55 28.16
N VAL A 92 31.19 3.51 28.20
CA VAL A 92 29.97 3.50 27.39
C VAL A 92 28.86 4.31 28.05
N MET A 93 28.53 5.44 27.49
CA MET A 93 27.53 6.38 27.97
C MET A 93 26.14 6.14 27.34
N PRO A 94 25.04 6.66 27.92
CA PRO A 94 23.68 6.42 27.41
C PRO A 94 23.47 6.80 25.92
N GLN A 95 24.08 7.90 25.47
CA GLN A 95 23.98 8.31 24.06
C GLN A 95 24.77 7.37 23.13
N THR A 96 25.87 6.77 23.62
CA THR A 96 26.59 5.74 22.87
C THR A 96 25.69 4.53 22.60
N ARG A 97 24.93 4.08 23.61
CA ARG A 97 23.92 3.01 23.47
C ARG A 97 22.81 3.37 22.49
N GLU A 98 22.28 4.59 22.61
CA GLU A 98 21.23 5.06 21.67
C GLU A 98 21.75 5.14 20.23
N HIS A 99 22.97 5.65 20.02
CA HIS A 99 23.60 5.69 18.71
C HIS A 99 23.83 4.28 18.14
N LEU A 100 24.32 3.35 18.94
CA LEU A 100 24.51 1.95 18.53
C LEU A 100 23.18 1.32 18.13
N ALA A 101 22.12 1.54 18.91
CA ALA A 101 20.77 1.07 18.57
C ALA A 101 20.27 1.64 17.24
N ILE A 102 20.42 2.95 17.02
CA ILE A 102 20.02 3.60 15.77
C ILE A 102 20.81 3.06 14.57
N LEU A 103 22.13 2.89 14.70
CA LEU A 103 22.99 2.33 13.65
C LEU A 103 22.53 0.93 13.23
N ARG A 104 22.23 0.07 14.20
CA ARG A 104 21.69 -1.27 13.96
C ARG A 104 20.32 -1.25 13.28
N LEU A 105 19.40 -0.41 13.74
CA LEU A 105 18.08 -0.23 13.13
C LEU A 105 18.19 0.26 11.68
N LEU A 106 19.16 1.12 11.39
CA LEU A 106 19.44 1.64 10.05
C LEU A 106 20.25 0.65 9.19
N GLY A 107 20.64 -0.52 9.74
CA GLY A 107 21.32 -1.59 9.01
C GLY A 107 22.79 -1.31 8.72
N VAL A 108 23.45 -0.50 9.55
CA VAL A 108 24.91 -0.32 9.47
C VAL A 108 25.58 -1.55 10.08
N GLU A 109 26.22 -2.35 9.23
CA GLU A 109 26.84 -3.60 9.62
C GLU A 109 28.31 -3.39 10.05
N ASN A 110 29.01 -2.42 9.43
CA ASN A 110 30.40 -2.16 9.69
C ASN A 110 30.58 -1.04 10.70
N ILE A 111 30.86 -1.44 11.92
CA ILE A 111 31.13 -0.53 13.04
C ILE A 111 32.52 -0.84 13.56
N LEU A 112 33.42 0.15 13.50
CA LEU A 112 34.74 0.11 14.11
C LEU A 112 34.71 0.93 15.38
N VAL A 113 35.01 0.31 16.52
CA VAL A 113 35.02 1.01 17.81
C VAL A 113 36.37 1.67 18.03
N VAL A 114 36.33 2.95 18.37
CA VAL A 114 37.50 3.78 18.63
C VAL A 114 37.48 4.24 20.09
N VAL A 115 38.35 3.67 20.93
CA VAL A 115 38.52 4.09 22.32
C VAL A 115 39.49 5.29 22.31
N ASN A 116 38.92 6.47 22.42
CA ASN A 116 39.66 7.74 22.37
C ASN A 116 40.07 8.18 23.78
N LYS A 117 40.99 9.13 23.88
CA LYS A 117 41.55 9.67 25.12
C LYS A 117 42.31 8.59 25.94
N CYS A 118 42.92 7.60 25.29
CA CYS A 118 43.66 6.53 25.96
C CYS A 118 44.86 7.04 26.77
N ASP A 119 45.30 8.28 26.54
CA ASP A 119 46.37 8.96 27.29
C ASP A 119 45.95 9.40 28.68
N LEU A 120 44.67 9.33 29.05
CA LEU A 120 44.13 9.81 30.34
C LEU A 120 43.95 8.72 31.39
N VAL A 121 44.10 7.46 31.01
CA VAL A 121 43.79 6.32 31.88
C VAL A 121 44.91 5.25 31.80
N ASP A 122 44.95 4.32 32.76
CA ASP A 122 45.87 3.22 32.78
C ASP A 122 45.36 2.00 31.99
N GLU A 123 46.21 0.98 31.85
CA GLU A 123 45.91 -0.23 31.07
C GLU A 123 44.75 -1.04 31.66
N GLU A 124 44.67 -1.17 32.99
CA GLU A 124 43.61 -1.93 33.63
C GLU A 124 42.24 -1.31 33.36
N TRP A 125 42.17 0.02 33.38
CA TRP A 125 40.95 0.75 33.06
C TRP A 125 40.56 0.62 31.58
N LEU A 126 41.54 0.65 30.67
CA LEU A 126 41.31 0.43 29.22
C LEU A 126 40.70 -0.96 28.98
N GLU A 127 41.22 -2.02 29.63
CA GLU A 127 40.67 -3.38 29.51
C GLU A 127 39.22 -3.45 30.02
N MET A 128 38.89 -2.76 31.11
CA MET A 128 37.52 -2.69 31.64
C MET A 128 36.56 -2.00 30.65
N VAL A 129 36.98 -0.90 30.02
CA VAL A 129 36.17 -0.18 29.03
C VAL A 129 35.96 -1.05 27.78
N GLU A 130 36.97 -1.75 27.30
CA GLU A 130 36.83 -2.71 26.19
C GLU A 130 35.88 -3.84 26.51
N GLN A 131 35.95 -4.38 27.74
CA GLN A 131 35.01 -5.41 28.18
C GLN A 131 33.58 -4.87 28.19
N GLN A 132 33.35 -3.66 28.72
CA GLN A 132 32.04 -3.02 28.70
C GLN A 132 31.51 -2.84 27.29
N ILE A 133 32.36 -2.44 26.34
CA ILE A 133 31.99 -2.30 24.92
C ILE A 133 31.55 -3.66 24.35
N LYS A 134 32.33 -4.72 24.59
CA LYS A 134 32.00 -6.08 24.11
C LYS A 134 30.65 -6.57 24.68
N GLU A 135 30.37 -6.31 25.94
CA GLU A 135 29.09 -6.65 26.57
C GLU A 135 27.91 -5.92 25.91
N GLU A 136 28.04 -4.62 25.60
CA GLU A 136 27.00 -3.86 24.91
C GLU A 136 26.71 -4.43 23.51
N PHE A 137 27.72 -4.84 22.78
CA PHE A 137 27.53 -5.46 21.46
C PHE A 137 26.84 -6.82 21.54
N GLN A 138 27.15 -7.63 22.57
CA GLN A 138 26.47 -8.92 22.81
C GLN A 138 25.00 -8.75 23.14
N HIS A 139 24.63 -7.77 23.95
CA HIS A 139 23.23 -7.47 24.27
C HIS A 139 22.40 -7.13 23.04
N PHE A 140 22.98 -6.51 22.02
CA PHE A 140 22.29 -6.19 20.76
C PHE A 140 22.26 -7.35 19.76
N SER A 141 23.19 -8.29 19.81
CA SER A 141 23.21 -9.47 18.91
C SER A 141 22.12 -10.51 19.25
N GLY A 142 21.64 -10.55 20.49
CA GLY A 142 20.57 -11.47 20.92
C GLY A 142 19.16 -11.10 20.52
N ALA A 143 18.92 -9.90 19.99
CA ALA A 143 17.58 -9.34 19.74
C ALA A 143 17.05 -9.47 18.30
N GLY A 144 17.81 -10.01 17.35
CA GLY A 144 17.38 -10.07 15.95
C GLY A 144 18.01 -11.21 15.17
N GLN A 145 17.18 -12.19 14.81
CA GLN A 145 17.43 -13.24 13.80
C GLN A 145 18.73 -14.05 13.94
N LYS A 146 18.64 -15.20 14.56
CA LYS A 146 19.55 -16.31 14.30
C LYS A 146 19.39 -16.71 12.82
N ASN A 147 20.25 -16.23 11.95
CA ASN A 147 20.48 -16.86 10.65
C ASN A 147 21.29 -18.13 10.91
N GLU A 148 20.62 -19.27 10.90
CA GLU A 148 21.20 -20.61 11.18
C GLU A 148 22.19 -21.10 10.11
N GLN A 149 22.68 -20.26 9.18
CA GLN A 149 23.49 -20.71 8.03
C GLN A 149 24.79 -19.94 7.76
N VAL A 150 25.32 -19.16 8.69
CA VAL A 150 26.68 -18.62 8.58
C VAL A 150 27.53 -19.19 9.70
N GLU A 151 28.00 -20.41 9.51
CA GLU A 151 29.17 -20.94 10.20
C GLU A 151 30.39 -20.28 9.57
N ASP A 152 31.00 -19.30 10.23
CA ASP A 152 32.39 -18.91 10.24
C ASP A 152 32.60 -17.41 10.47
N LYS A 153 32.26 -16.96 11.64
CA LYS A 153 32.95 -15.93 12.44
C LYS A 153 32.23 -15.88 13.79
N SER A 154 32.99 -15.99 14.87
CA SER A 154 32.47 -15.70 16.20
C SER A 154 31.87 -14.29 16.18
N GLU A 155 30.53 -14.17 16.27
CA GLU A 155 29.76 -12.90 16.29
C GLU A 155 30.18 -11.95 17.43
N ASN A 156 31.26 -12.28 18.14
CA ASN A 156 31.75 -11.62 19.34
C ASN A 156 33.01 -10.77 19.14
N ASP A 157 33.59 -10.73 17.93
CA ASP A 157 34.86 -10.03 17.72
C ASP A 157 34.60 -8.63 17.13
N VAL A 158 34.42 -7.66 18.01
CA VAL A 158 34.30 -6.24 17.66
C VAL A 158 35.70 -5.68 17.54
N ASP A 159 36.04 -5.14 16.38
CA ASP A 159 37.31 -4.44 16.16
C ASP A 159 37.36 -3.17 17.01
N ILE A 160 38.25 -3.16 18.01
CA ILE A 160 38.48 -2.05 18.93
C ILE A 160 39.88 -1.48 18.68
N ILE A 161 39.99 -0.17 18.51
CA ILE A 161 41.26 0.53 18.35
C ILE A 161 41.39 1.62 19.39
N ARG A 162 42.51 1.62 20.10
CA ARG A 162 42.87 2.62 21.10
C ARG A 162 43.57 3.81 20.42
N VAL A 163 43.06 5.00 20.69
CA VAL A 163 43.63 6.23 20.13
C VAL A 163 43.70 7.36 21.16
N SER A 164 44.60 8.27 20.96
CA SER A 164 44.53 9.59 21.53
C SER A 164 44.54 10.61 20.38
N ALA A 165 43.40 11.17 20.07
CA ALA A 165 43.26 12.21 19.04
C ALA A 165 44.07 13.47 19.37
N ARG A 166 44.41 13.69 20.66
CA ARG A 166 45.22 14.81 21.12
C ARG A 166 46.73 14.59 20.90
N THR A 167 47.21 13.40 21.23
CA THR A 167 48.64 13.09 21.17
C THR A 167 49.07 12.44 19.84
N GLY A 168 48.13 11.94 19.06
CA GLY A 168 48.33 11.25 17.80
C GLY A 168 48.60 9.75 17.93
N VAL A 169 48.61 9.21 19.15
CA VAL A 169 48.77 7.75 19.38
C VAL A 169 47.65 6.98 18.72
N GLY A 170 47.94 5.88 18.03
CA GLY A 170 46.99 4.98 17.39
C GLY A 170 46.34 5.50 16.09
N ILE A 171 46.59 6.75 15.66
CA ILE A 171 45.95 7.35 14.48
C ILE A 171 46.35 6.63 13.18
N GLU A 172 47.60 6.27 13.01
CA GLU A 172 48.07 5.58 11.78
C GLU A 172 47.54 4.11 11.74
N GLU A 173 47.42 3.46 12.88
CA GLU A 173 46.75 2.15 12.99
C GLU A 173 45.30 2.25 12.60
N LEU A 174 44.56 3.25 13.10
CA LEU A 174 43.19 3.51 12.75
C LEU A 174 43.02 3.75 11.24
N LYS A 175 43.90 4.55 10.61
CA LYS A 175 43.86 4.74 9.15
C LYS A 175 44.04 3.43 8.38
N SER A 176 44.96 2.59 8.84
CA SER A 176 45.21 1.27 8.22
C SER A 176 44.00 0.34 8.33
N GLN A 177 43.29 0.37 9.46
CA GLN A 177 42.09 -0.44 9.67
C GLN A 177 40.90 0.11 8.87
N ILE A 178 40.72 1.43 8.79
CA ILE A 178 39.73 2.04 7.89
C ILE A 178 39.97 1.58 6.45
N LEU A 179 41.22 1.59 5.94
CA LEU A 179 41.52 1.13 4.59
C LEU A 179 41.13 -0.34 4.36
N LYS A 180 41.39 -1.23 5.32
CA LYS A 180 40.96 -2.64 5.24
C LYS A 180 39.43 -2.77 5.17
N CYS A 181 38.70 -2.03 6.01
CA CYS A 181 37.24 -2.02 6.00
C CYS A 181 36.70 -1.48 4.66
N VAL A 182 37.26 -0.38 4.14
CA VAL A 182 36.88 0.23 2.85
C VAL A 182 37.04 -0.76 1.70
N ASN A 183 38.19 -1.46 1.62
CA ASN A 183 38.45 -2.43 0.54
C ASN A 183 37.46 -3.61 0.60
N LYS A 184 37.15 -4.13 1.79
CA LYS A 184 36.18 -5.20 1.98
C LYS A 184 34.78 -4.79 1.54
N GLN A 185 34.35 -3.53 1.82
CA GLN A 185 33.04 -3.01 1.43
C GLN A 185 32.84 -2.92 -0.08
N LYS A 186 33.86 -2.58 -0.82
CA LYS A 186 33.79 -2.48 -2.28
C LYS A 186 33.47 -3.81 -2.97
N GLU A 187 33.89 -4.92 -2.38
CA GLU A 187 33.64 -6.27 -2.91
C GLU A 187 32.20 -6.74 -2.69
N MET A 188 31.52 -6.22 -1.68
CA MET A 188 30.20 -6.71 -1.24
C MET A 188 29.01 -5.88 -1.77
N TRP A 189 29.24 -4.78 -2.48
CA TRP A 189 28.21 -3.81 -2.76
C TRP A 189 27.27 -4.20 -3.93
N LYS A 190 25.95 -4.05 -3.70
CA LYS A 190 24.91 -4.16 -4.73
C LYS A 190 24.43 -2.77 -5.13
N THR A 191 24.48 -2.44 -6.42
CA THR A 191 24.07 -1.13 -6.95
C THR A 191 22.55 -0.96 -6.81
N PRO A 192 22.06 0.13 -6.18
CA PRO A 192 20.65 0.49 -6.25
C PRO A 192 20.16 0.66 -7.69
N ALA A 193 18.87 0.42 -7.93
CA ALA A 193 18.30 0.36 -9.27
C ALA A 193 18.37 1.69 -10.05
N PHE A 194 18.41 2.84 -9.36
CA PHE A 194 18.45 4.18 -9.97
C PHE A 194 19.11 5.20 -9.04
N PRO A 195 19.65 6.33 -9.61
CA PRO A 195 20.24 7.40 -8.81
C PRO A 195 19.17 8.15 -8.01
N ARG A 196 19.46 8.41 -6.74
CA ARG A 196 18.63 9.26 -5.88
C ARG A 196 19.49 10.02 -4.87
N LEU A 197 19.17 11.29 -4.68
CA LEU A 197 19.89 12.17 -3.77
C LEU A 197 18.91 12.72 -2.72
N PRO A 198 18.89 12.14 -1.50
CA PRO A 198 18.20 12.74 -0.37
C PRO A 198 18.83 14.08 0.00
N VAL A 199 18.01 15.13 0.05
CA VAL A 199 18.48 16.50 0.31
C VAL A 199 18.67 16.72 1.80
N ASP A 200 19.89 17.00 2.23
CA ASP A 200 20.22 17.32 3.62
C ASP A 200 20.28 18.84 3.89
N ARG A 201 20.65 19.65 2.89
CA ARG A 201 20.68 21.11 2.97
C ARG A 201 20.22 21.77 1.68
N VAL A 202 19.67 22.99 1.85
CA VAL A 202 19.24 23.83 0.74
C VAL A 202 19.81 25.24 0.93
N PHE A 203 20.45 25.75 -0.10
CA PHE A 203 21.04 27.08 -0.12
C PHE A 203 20.47 27.90 -1.28
N SER A 204 20.25 29.19 -1.03
CA SER A 204 19.96 30.16 -2.10
C SER A 204 21.19 31.05 -2.31
N ILE A 205 21.83 30.91 -3.45
CA ILE A 205 23.07 31.66 -3.78
C ILE A 205 22.72 32.74 -4.80
N LYS A 206 23.01 34.01 -4.46
CA LYS A 206 22.79 35.12 -5.40
C LYS A 206 23.54 34.88 -6.72
N GLY A 207 22.81 34.91 -7.83
CA GLY A 207 23.37 34.67 -9.17
C GLY A 207 23.39 33.21 -9.62
N SER A 208 23.54 32.25 -8.70
CA SER A 208 23.56 30.80 -9.03
C SER A 208 22.23 30.11 -8.82
N GLY A 209 21.31 30.67 -8.03
CA GLY A 209 19.98 30.09 -7.78
C GLY A 209 19.97 29.15 -6.56
N THR A 210 19.20 28.07 -6.66
CA THR A 210 19.03 27.09 -5.58
C THR A 210 20.06 25.98 -5.71
N VAL A 211 20.82 25.78 -4.64
CA VAL A 211 21.80 24.70 -4.52
C VAL A 211 21.37 23.78 -3.38
N VAL A 212 21.35 22.49 -3.64
CA VAL A 212 21.07 21.47 -2.64
C VAL A 212 22.28 20.58 -2.43
N THR A 213 22.41 20.03 -1.23
CA THR A 213 23.45 19.03 -0.95
C THR A 213 22.83 17.74 -0.46
N GLY A 214 23.54 16.63 -0.72
CA GLY A 214 23.16 15.29 -0.30
C GLY A 214 24.19 14.26 -0.73
N THR A 215 24.05 13.04 -0.24
CA THR A 215 24.83 11.88 -0.68
C THR A 215 24.06 11.14 -1.77
N LEU A 216 24.70 10.87 -2.91
CA LEU A 216 24.07 10.12 -3.99
C LEU A 216 23.98 8.64 -3.64
N LEU A 217 22.77 8.11 -3.62
CA LEU A 217 22.48 6.70 -3.40
C LEU A 217 22.24 6.02 -4.75
N GLY A 218 23.22 5.27 -5.22
CA GLY A 218 23.14 4.52 -6.47
C GLY A 218 23.28 5.36 -7.76
N GLY A 219 23.65 4.70 -8.83
CA GLY A 219 23.75 5.27 -10.16
C GLY A 219 24.66 6.48 -10.28
N GLU A 220 24.39 7.29 -11.31
CA GLU A 220 25.11 8.53 -11.63
C GLU A 220 24.12 9.64 -11.97
N ILE A 221 24.50 10.89 -11.68
CA ILE A 221 23.76 12.11 -12.08
C ILE A 221 24.69 12.96 -12.94
N HIS A 222 24.17 13.41 -14.10
CA HIS A 222 24.93 14.22 -15.05
C HIS A 222 24.46 15.69 -15.03
N SER A 223 25.42 16.59 -15.25
CA SER A 223 25.10 18.00 -15.48
C SER A 223 24.24 18.16 -16.75
N GLY A 224 23.18 18.95 -16.66
CA GLY A 224 22.19 19.11 -17.72
C GLY A 224 21.01 18.15 -17.67
N GLU A 225 21.05 17.12 -16.86
CA GLU A 225 20.02 16.10 -16.73
C GLU A 225 18.72 16.65 -16.17
N ARG A 226 17.57 16.07 -16.59
CA ARG A 226 16.24 16.36 -16.03
C ARG A 226 15.93 15.36 -14.94
N MET A 227 15.54 15.87 -13.78
CA MET A 227 15.22 15.10 -12.60
C MET A 227 13.88 15.59 -12.01
N MET A 228 13.36 14.86 -11.05
CA MET A 228 12.15 15.17 -10.31
C MET A 228 12.47 15.35 -8.83
N ILE A 229 11.82 16.33 -8.19
CA ILE A 229 11.88 16.56 -6.74
C ILE A 229 10.68 15.92 -6.10
N TYR A 230 10.89 14.92 -5.25
CA TYR A 230 9.87 14.20 -4.51
C TYR A 230 9.79 14.68 -3.05
N PRO A 231 8.60 14.67 -2.40
CA PRO A 231 7.33 14.15 -2.87
C PRO A 231 6.51 15.11 -3.77
N GLN A 232 6.91 16.38 -3.92
CA GLN A 232 6.11 17.41 -4.63
C GLN A 232 5.97 17.13 -6.14
N GLN A 233 6.72 16.19 -6.68
CA GLN A 233 6.76 15.85 -8.11
C GLN A 233 6.98 17.10 -8.98
N THR A 234 7.96 17.91 -8.57
CA THR A 234 8.33 19.14 -9.27
C THR A 234 9.52 18.86 -10.19
N PRO A 235 9.39 19.05 -11.52
CA PRO A 235 10.50 18.81 -12.44
C PRO A 235 11.58 19.88 -12.28
N CYS A 236 12.83 19.43 -12.27
CA CYS A 236 14.00 20.28 -12.18
C CYS A 236 15.08 19.85 -13.20
N ARG A 237 16.02 20.73 -13.47
CA ARG A 237 17.21 20.46 -14.27
C ARG A 237 18.47 20.71 -13.46
N ILE A 238 19.45 19.83 -13.55
CA ILE A 238 20.75 19.98 -12.93
C ILE A 238 21.57 20.96 -13.78
N ARG A 239 21.91 22.14 -13.23
CA ARG A 239 22.73 23.14 -13.93
C ARG A 239 24.22 22.90 -13.77
N GLY A 240 24.62 22.37 -12.64
CA GLY A 240 26.02 22.11 -12.30
C GLY A 240 26.12 21.23 -11.08
N ILE A 241 27.22 20.54 -10.96
CA ILE A 241 27.53 19.58 -9.92
C ILE A 241 28.88 19.95 -9.30
N GLN A 242 28.97 19.94 -7.97
CA GLN A 242 30.23 20.05 -7.24
C GLN A 242 30.42 18.87 -6.31
N VAL A 243 31.62 18.24 -6.40
CA VAL A 243 32.06 17.16 -5.51
C VAL A 243 33.37 17.57 -4.90
N HIS A 244 33.52 17.49 -3.58
CA HIS A 244 34.72 17.92 -2.85
C HIS A 244 35.22 19.33 -3.25
N GLU A 245 34.30 20.30 -3.35
CA GLU A 245 34.54 21.70 -3.71
C GLU A 245 35.05 21.91 -5.16
N LYS A 246 35.04 20.88 -6.00
CA LYS A 246 35.41 20.96 -7.42
C LYS A 246 34.19 20.76 -8.30
N GLU A 247 34.08 21.57 -9.37
CA GLU A 247 33.06 21.36 -10.39
C GLU A 247 33.38 20.09 -11.19
N THR A 248 32.29 19.31 -11.42
CA THR A 248 32.37 18.07 -12.21
C THR A 248 31.13 17.97 -13.11
N ALA A 249 31.26 17.20 -14.19
CA ALA A 249 30.16 16.91 -15.09
C ALA A 249 29.27 15.78 -14.56
N VAL A 250 29.77 14.91 -13.69
CA VAL A 250 29.11 13.70 -13.20
C VAL A 250 29.31 13.57 -11.69
N CYS A 251 28.28 13.12 -11.00
CA CYS A 251 28.33 12.66 -9.62
C CYS A 251 28.02 11.17 -9.58
N GLU A 252 28.82 10.39 -8.86
CA GLU A 252 28.72 8.94 -8.74
C GLU A 252 28.18 8.51 -7.38
N ALA A 253 27.70 7.26 -7.30
CA ALA A 253 27.18 6.67 -6.06
C ALA A 253 28.21 6.74 -4.92
N GLY A 254 27.75 7.08 -3.70
CA GLY A 254 28.58 7.26 -2.53
C GLY A 254 29.23 8.66 -2.44
N GLN A 255 29.14 9.48 -3.49
CA GLN A 255 29.68 10.84 -3.41
C GLN A 255 28.68 11.78 -2.75
N ARG A 256 29.19 12.60 -1.83
CA ARG A 256 28.48 13.78 -1.38
C ARG A 256 28.66 14.90 -2.38
N SER A 257 27.56 15.40 -2.90
CA SER A 257 27.55 16.42 -3.93
C SER A 257 26.69 17.63 -3.61
N ALA A 258 27.01 18.75 -4.24
CA ALA A 258 26.17 19.92 -4.30
C ALA A 258 25.61 20.04 -5.73
N LEU A 259 24.28 20.03 -5.86
CA LEU A 259 23.58 20.17 -7.13
C LEU A 259 22.96 21.56 -7.24
N ASN A 260 23.32 22.27 -8.31
CA ASN A 260 22.65 23.52 -8.66
C ASN A 260 21.41 23.21 -9.49
N LEU A 261 20.22 23.60 -8.98
CA LEU A 261 18.93 23.27 -9.56
C LEU A 261 18.30 24.45 -10.30
N ALA A 262 17.77 24.17 -11.47
CA ALA A 262 16.84 25.04 -12.18
C ALA A 262 15.44 24.45 -12.12
N GLN A 263 14.49 25.22 -11.64
CA GLN A 263 13.08 24.86 -11.76
C GLN A 263 12.65 25.03 -13.22
N THR A 264 12.04 23.99 -13.81
CA THR A 264 11.57 24.01 -15.20
C THR A 264 10.14 24.50 -15.33
N GLU A 265 9.33 24.40 -14.29
CA GLU A 265 7.95 24.88 -14.23
C GLU A 265 7.75 25.75 -12.98
N ARG A 266 7.09 26.89 -13.14
CA ARG A 266 6.79 27.80 -12.02
C ARG A 266 5.57 27.31 -11.23
N LYS A 267 5.73 26.28 -10.41
CA LYS A 267 4.85 26.03 -9.27
C LYS A 267 5.53 26.65 -8.03
N GLN A 268 5.11 27.85 -7.65
CA GLN A 268 5.61 28.50 -6.43
C GLN A 268 4.82 28.02 -5.23
N SER A 269 5.52 27.53 -4.21
CA SER A 269 4.99 27.49 -2.85
C SER A 269 4.86 28.92 -2.29
N SER A 270 4.07 29.08 -1.23
CA SER A 270 3.79 30.38 -0.60
C SER A 270 5.05 31.13 -0.13
N ASP A 271 6.17 30.42 0.10
CA ASP A 271 7.47 30.95 0.54
C ASP A 271 8.51 31.09 -0.58
N GLY A 272 8.11 30.83 -1.84
CA GLY A 272 8.97 30.96 -3.01
C GLY A 272 10.03 29.86 -3.17
N LYS A 273 10.06 28.88 -2.28
CA LYS A 273 10.98 27.73 -2.35
C LYS A 273 10.29 26.58 -3.04
N PHE A 274 11.05 25.79 -3.82
CA PHE A 274 10.53 24.62 -4.53
C PHE A 274 11.19 23.31 -4.08
N VAL A 275 12.20 23.38 -3.20
CA VAL A 275 12.89 22.24 -2.61
C VAL A 275 13.21 22.52 -1.15
N TYR A 276 13.12 21.47 -0.32
CA TYR A 276 13.34 21.52 1.12
C TYR A 276 14.24 20.37 1.56
N ARG A 277 14.84 20.47 2.76
CA ARG A 277 15.45 19.33 3.44
C ARG A 277 14.42 18.21 3.58
N GLY A 278 14.83 16.97 3.36
CA GLY A 278 13.93 15.80 3.37
C GLY A 278 13.34 15.47 2.00
N ASN A 279 13.47 16.36 0.99
CA ASN A 279 13.12 16.01 -0.36
C ASN A 279 14.15 15.02 -0.97
N VAL A 280 13.74 14.30 -2.00
CA VAL A 280 14.62 13.41 -2.75
C VAL A 280 14.63 13.83 -4.21
N ILE A 281 15.83 13.96 -4.79
CA ILE A 281 15.99 14.20 -6.22
C ILE A 281 16.27 12.85 -6.90
N ALA A 282 15.41 12.47 -7.84
CA ALA A 282 15.50 11.20 -8.55
C ALA A 282 14.91 11.32 -9.97
N PRO A 283 15.13 10.35 -10.87
CA PRO A 283 14.53 10.35 -12.20
C PRO A 283 13.01 10.43 -12.15
N GLU A 284 12.41 10.98 -13.20
CA GLU A 284 10.95 11.10 -13.30
C GLU A 284 10.28 9.72 -13.27
N GLY A 285 9.23 9.57 -12.46
CA GLY A 285 8.48 8.32 -12.32
C GLY A 285 9.19 7.20 -11.54
N SER A 286 10.40 7.43 -11.02
CA SER A 286 11.19 6.41 -10.33
C SER A 286 10.73 6.16 -8.88
N MET A 287 10.01 7.11 -8.25
CA MET A 287 9.56 6.99 -6.86
C MET A 287 8.06 7.15 -6.74
N LYS A 288 7.46 6.34 -5.87
CA LYS A 288 6.05 6.42 -5.52
C LYS A 288 5.85 7.38 -4.34
N VAL A 289 4.90 8.29 -4.47
CA VAL A 289 4.50 9.24 -3.41
C VAL A 289 3.27 8.71 -2.70
N SER A 290 3.29 8.66 -1.38
CA SER A 290 2.16 8.22 -0.57
C SER A 290 2.25 8.74 0.86
N ARG A 291 1.10 8.70 1.56
CA ARG A 291 0.99 8.85 3.02
C ARG A 291 0.98 7.52 3.76
N TYR A 292 1.06 6.39 3.06
CA TYR A 292 1.00 5.06 3.65
C TYR A 292 2.30 4.32 3.38
N VAL A 293 2.96 3.89 4.44
CA VAL A 293 4.18 3.10 4.38
C VAL A 293 3.90 1.76 5.03
N ASN A 294 3.99 0.67 4.28
CA ASN A 294 3.92 -0.68 4.82
C ASN A 294 5.34 -1.15 5.12
N ALA A 295 5.58 -1.56 6.35
CA ALA A 295 6.93 -1.81 6.85
C ALA A 295 6.97 -2.99 7.83
N LYS A 296 8.15 -3.58 8.01
CA LYS A 296 8.47 -4.40 9.17
C LYS A 296 9.11 -3.51 10.22
N LEU A 297 8.49 -3.43 11.39
CA LEU A 297 8.94 -2.65 12.54
C LEU A 297 9.42 -3.58 13.63
N THR A 298 10.59 -3.31 14.18
CA THR A 298 11.16 -3.98 15.37
C THR A 298 11.28 -2.97 16.50
N LEU A 299 10.72 -3.28 17.66
CA LEU A 299 10.92 -2.47 18.86
C LEU A 299 12.18 -2.88 19.60
N LEU A 300 12.89 -1.89 20.12
CA LEU A 300 14.06 -2.13 20.96
C LEU A 300 13.63 -2.83 22.26
N PRO A 301 14.40 -3.83 22.75
CA PRO A 301 14.07 -4.55 23.99
C PRO A 301 13.98 -3.64 25.23
N GLN A 302 14.81 -2.60 25.25
CA GLN A 302 14.83 -1.60 26.33
C GLN A 302 13.69 -0.56 26.25
N SER A 303 12.86 -0.58 25.21
CA SER A 303 11.70 0.29 25.13
C SER A 303 10.74 0.04 26.29
N LYS A 304 10.28 1.08 26.96
CA LYS A 304 9.36 0.97 28.10
C LYS A 304 7.90 0.85 27.68
N ARG A 305 7.60 1.02 26.39
CA ARG A 305 6.24 1.11 25.87
C ARG A 305 6.06 0.26 24.63
N SER A 306 4.89 -0.33 24.50
CA SER A 306 4.42 -0.99 23.28
C SER A 306 3.83 0.02 22.28
N ILE A 307 3.75 -0.37 21.01
CA ILE A 307 3.03 0.38 19.98
C ILE A 307 1.65 -0.24 19.80
N GLU A 308 0.63 0.55 20.04
CA GLU A 308 -0.77 0.22 19.86
C GLU A 308 -1.36 0.87 18.60
N HIS A 309 -2.64 0.59 18.34
CA HIS A 309 -3.34 1.17 17.19
C HIS A 309 -3.37 2.70 17.25
N GLN A 310 -2.93 3.36 16.19
CA GLN A 310 -2.86 4.83 16.07
C GLN A 310 -1.86 5.52 17.00
N THR A 311 -0.87 4.81 17.55
CA THR A 311 0.22 5.43 18.29
C THR A 311 0.93 6.46 17.42
N ARG A 312 1.02 7.71 17.91
CA ARG A 312 1.65 8.83 17.20
C ARG A 312 3.16 8.82 17.44
N LEU A 313 3.93 8.84 16.37
CA LEU A 313 5.38 8.72 16.38
C LEU A 313 6.02 9.74 15.45
N HIS A 314 7.26 10.11 15.76
CA HIS A 314 8.18 10.67 14.78
C HIS A 314 8.78 9.53 13.95
N PHE A 315 8.76 9.70 12.66
CA PHE A 315 9.31 8.76 11.68
C PHE A 315 10.49 9.43 10.97
N TYR A 316 11.62 8.74 10.96
CA TYR A 316 12.87 9.19 10.33
C TYR A 316 13.33 8.17 9.31
N SER A 317 13.47 8.59 8.04
CA SER A 317 14.06 7.76 6.99
C SER A 317 14.83 8.65 6.02
N GLY A 318 16.09 8.35 5.80
CA GLY A 318 16.94 9.27 5.07
C GLY A 318 17.04 10.63 5.76
N THR A 319 16.91 11.68 4.96
CA THR A 319 16.88 13.06 5.44
C THR A 319 15.48 13.54 5.82
N THR A 320 14.47 12.69 5.64
CA THR A 320 13.06 13.00 5.89
C THR A 320 12.70 12.75 7.35
N GLU A 321 12.05 13.72 7.97
CA GLU A 321 11.40 13.62 9.25
C GLU A 321 9.92 13.96 9.08
N VAL A 322 9.02 13.06 9.51
CA VAL A 322 7.58 13.25 9.40
C VAL A 322 6.86 12.60 10.57
N LEU A 323 5.76 13.19 11.01
CA LEU A 323 4.89 12.57 12.00
C LEU A 323 4.03 11.49 11.36
N CYS A 324 3.86 10.38 12.07
CA CYS A 324 3.02 9.29 11.60
C CYS A 324 2.16 8.69 12.72
N ARG A 325 1.20 7.89 12.32
CA ARG A 325 0.42 7.02 13.20
C ARG A 325 0.68 5.57 12.83
N ALA A 326 1.22 4.81 13.78
CA ALA A 326 1.50 3.39 13.59
C ALA A 326 0.23 2.56 13.74
N VAL A 327 0.01 1.63 12.82
CA VAL A 327 -1.09 0.67 12.84
C VAL A 327 -0.50 -0.73 12.69
N PRO A 328 -0.39 -1.51 13.77
CA PRO A 328 0.00 -2.91 13.67
C PRO A 328 -0.97 -3.68 12.77
N LEU A 329 -0.45 -4.47 11.82
CA LEU A 329 -1.24 -5.27 10.87
C LEU A 329 -1.29 -6.75 11.28
N SER A 330 -0.20 -7.27 11.87
CA SER A 330 -0.05 -8.69 12.22
C SER A 330 -0.35 -9.02 13.69
N CYS A 331 -0.55 -8.00 14.54
CA CYS A 331 -0.79 -8.18 15.98
C CYS A 331 -1.67 -7.04 16.52
N GLU A 332 -2.19 -7.18 17.74
CA GLU A 332 -2.94 -6.11 18.41
C GLU A 332 -2.02 -4.96 18.82
N LYS A 333 -0.87 -5.28 19.39
CA LYS A 333 0.17 -4.34 19.78
C LYS A 333 1.56 -4.93 19.53
N VAL A 334 2.54 -4.09 19.30
CA VAL A 334 3.94 -4.48 19.16
C VAL A 334 4.61 -4.29 20.51
N GLU A 335 5.07 -5.38 21.12
CA GLU A 335 5.75 -5.36 22.43
C GLU A 335 7.23 -5.04 22.28
N PRO A 336 7.91 -4.53 23.33
CA PRO A 336 9.35 -4.36 23.35
C PRO A 336 10.09 -5.66 22.98
N GLY A 337 11.09 -5.56 22.10
CA GLY A 337 11.85 -6.69 21.57
C GLY A 337 11.15 -7.47 20.44
N ALA A 338 9.87 -7.20 20.15
CA ALA A 338 9.13 -7.87 19.10
C ALA A 338 9.22 -7.15 17.76
N SER A 339 9.02 -7.92 16.67
CA SER A 339 8.88 -7.41 15.30
C SER A 339 7.47 -7.68 14.77
N ALA A 340 6.92 -6.74 14.02
CA ALA A 340 5.60 -6.87 13.43
C ALA A 340 5.50 -6.14 12.08
N TYR A 341 4.59 -6.60 11.22
CA TYR A 341 4.18 -5.80 10.06
C TYR A 341 3.26 -4.68 10.51
N VAL A 342 3.58 -3.46 10.08
CA VAL A 342 2.84 -2.25 10.43
C VAL A 342 2.55 -1.41 9.19
N GLN A 343 1.45 -0.67 9.22
CA GLN A 343 1.25 0.46 8.33
C GLN A 343 1.50 1.75 9.10
N LEU A 344 2.50 2.51 8.65
CA LEU A 344 2.77 3.85 9.15
C LEU A 344 2.00 4.85 8.29
N ARG A 345 1.07 5.55 8.90
CA ARG A 345 0.21 6.55 8.26
C ARG A 345 0.80 7.92 8.52
N LEU A 346 1.48 8.44 7.52
CA LEU A 346 2.18 9.72 7.59
C LEU A 346 1.19 10.89 7.61
N GLU A 347 1.51 11.95 8.35
CA GLU A 347 0.70 13.18 8.37
C GLU A 347 0.92 14.01 7.10
N GLU A 348 2.05 13.80 6.39
CA GLU A 348 2.41 14.44 5.12
C GLU A 348 2.76 13.38 4.07
N GLU A 349 2.75 13.77 2.80
CA GLU A 349 3.20 12.90 1.71
C GLU A 349 4.72 12.78 1.71
N ALA A 350 5.20 11.56 1.47
CA ALA A 350 6.62 11.27 1.36
C ALA A 350 6.89 10.27 0.22
N ALA A 351 8.15 10.14 -0.15
CA ALA A 351 8.60 9.20 -1.17
C ALA A 351 9.79 8.40 -0.65
N PHE A 352 9.59 7.09 -0.55
CA PHE A 352 10.61 6.14 -0.10
C PHE A 352 10.67 4.95 -1.07
N CYS A 353 11.76 4.22 -1.01
CA CYS A 353 11.94 2.97 -1.76
C CYS A 353 11.77 1.75 -0.84
N ALA A 354 11.35 0.64 -1.43
CA ALA A 354 11.44 -0.65 -0.76
C ALA A 354 12.92 -0.93 -0.39
N GLY A 355 13.15 -1.40 0.83
CA GLY A 355 14.49 -1.60 1.38
C GLY A 355 15.05 -0.42 2.17
N ASP A 356 14.44 0.77 2.10
CA ASP A 356 14.87 1.89 2.93
C ASP A 356 14.64 1.56 4.41
N ARG A 357 15.63 1.93 5.23
CA ARG A 357 15.58 1.77 6.68
C ARG A 357 14.99 3.00 7.34
N PHE A 358 14.36 2.81 8.47
CA PHE A 358 13.78 3.90 9.24
C PHE A 358 13.93 3.69 10.74
N VAL A 359 13.83 4.80 11.47
CA VAL A 359 13.78 4.84 12.94
C VAL A 359 12.49 5.50 13.38
N VAL A 360 11.90 5.04 14.46
CA VAL A 360 10.74 5.67 15.09
C VAL A 360 11.03 6.08 16.52
N ARG A 361 10.52 7.27 16.88
CA ARG A 361 10.60 7.83 18.24
C ARG A 361 9.21 8.18 18.73
N PHE A 362 8.99 8.08 20.04
CA PHE A 362 7.74 8.58 20.61
C PHE A 362 7.59 10.09 20.41
N TYR A 363 6.32 10.51 20.25
CA TYR A 363 6.02 11.93 20.11
C TYR A 363 6.37 12.73 21.38
N SER A 364 6.10 12.16 22.56
CA SER A 364 6.44 12.76 23.85
C SER A 364 6.43 11.70 24.98
N PRO A 365 7.50 11.58 25.76
CA PRO A 365 8.83 12.17 25.54
C PRO A 365 9.51 11.63 24.27
N LEU A 366 10.44 12.40 23.72
CA LEU A 366 11.25 11.98 22.57
C LEU A 366 12.21 10.86 23.00
N GLU A 367 11.87 9.62 22.72
CA GLU A 367 12.65 8.43 23.01
C GLU A 367 12.70 7.54 21.76
N THR A 368 13.89 7.09 21.38
CA THR A 368 14.05 6.11 20.29
C THR A 368 13.53 4.76 20.76
N ILE A 369 12.50 4.24 20.09
CA ILE A 369 11.80 3.02 20.51
C ILE A 369 11.98 1.85 19.56
N GLY A 370 12.36 2.11 18.32
CA GLY A 370 12.52 1.06 17.33
C GLY A 370 12.76 1.61 15.95
N GLY A 371 12.72 0.72 14.99
CA GLY A 371 12.91 1.02 13.58
C GLY A 371 12.68 -0.22 12.72
N GLY A 372 13.08 -0.17 11.46
CA GLY A 372 12.89 -1.30 10.60
C GLY A 372 13.14 -1.02 9.14
N ILE A 373 12.46 -1.79 8.29
CA ILE A 373 12.62 -1.74 6.84
C ILE A 373 11.28 -1.41 6.17
N ILE A 374 11.30 -0.51 5.21
CA ILE A 374 10.16 -0.20 4.35
C ILE A 374 10.01 -1.32 3.33
N LEU A 375 8.84 -1.94 3.27
CA LEU A 375 8.54 -3.00 2.33
C LEU A 375 7.91 -2.46 1.05
N GLU A 376 7.01 -1.49 1.19
CA GLU A 376 6.38 -0.81 0.04
C GLU A 376 5.72 0.53 0.45
N MET A 377 5.51 1.39 -0.54
CA MET A 377 4.63 2.56 -0.41
C MET A 377 3.18 2.12 -0.73
N GLY A 378 2.33 2.11 0.30
CA GLY A 378 0.92 1.72 0.19
C GLY A 378 0.08 2.73 -0.59
N GLU A 379 -1.08 2.33 -1.10
CA GLU A 379 -2.02 3.22 -1.81
C GLU A 379 -3.18 3.67 -0.92
N LYS A 380 -3.54 2.85 0.05
CA LYS A 380 -4.71 3.05 0.92
C LYS A 380 -4.46 2.51 2.32
N LYS A 381 -5.44 2.76 3.21
CA LYS A 381 -5.44 2.16 4.54
C LYS A 381 -5.64 0.66 4.44
N GLU A 382 -4.69 -0.10 5.01
CA GLU A 382 -4.80 -1.56 5.09
C GLU A 382 -5.62 -1.99 6.32
N ARG A 383 -6.21 -3.20 6.22
CA ARG A 383 -6.97 -3.82 7.32
C ARG A 383 -6.04 -4.68 8.17
N LYS A 384 -6.26 -4.67 9.49
CA LYS A 384 -5.56 -5.57 10.43
C LYS A 384 -5.92 -7.03 10.16
N PHE A 385 -4.98 -7.93 10.45
CA PHE A 385 -5.15 -9.39 10.37
C PHE A 385 -5.67 -9.90 9.02
N HIS A 386 -5.34 -9.22 7.94
CA HIS A 386 -5.75 -9.63 6.61
C HIS A 386 -4.67 -10.51 5.99
N ASP A 387 -4.91 -11.82 5.89
CA ASP A 387 -3.92 -12.82 5.50
C ASP A 387 -3.19 -12.51 4.19
N ARG A 388 -3.91 -12.05 3.17
CA ARG A 388 -3.30 -11.64 1.88
C ARG A 388 -2.30 -10.50 2.02
N ILE A 389 -2.61 -9.54 2.89
CA ILE A 389 -1.71 -8.39 3.13
C ILE A 389 -0.46 -8.90 3.82
N LEU A 390 -0.61 -9.76 4.84
CA LEU A 390 0.50 -10.33 5.59
C LEU A 390 1.39 -11.20 4.71
N GLN A 391 0.81 -12.08 3.89
CA GLN A 391 1.54 -12.90 2.91
C GLN A 391 2.32 -12.03 1.90
N ARG A 392 1.69 -10.96 1.38
CA ARG A 392 2.37 -10.03 0.47
C ARG A 392 3.57 -9.36 1.13
N LEU A 393 3.40 -8.87 2.37
CA LEU A 393 4.47 -8.21 3.11
C LEU A 393 5.61 -9.19 3.44
N GLU A 394 5.28 -10.44 3.76
CA GLU A 394 6.27 -11.51 4.00
C GLU A 394 7.09 -11.82 2.73
N ILE A 395 6.45 -11.93 1.58
CA ILE A 395 7.14 -12.14 0.29
C ILE A 395 8.06 -10.96 -0.01
N LEU A 396 7.58 -9.72 0.16
CA LEU A 396 8.39 -8.52 -0.04
C LEU A 396 9.60 -8.48 0.90
N GLU A 397 9.42 -8.83 2.17
CA GLU A 397 10.51 -8.92 3.13
C GLU A 397 11.57 -9.96 2.69
N LYS A 398 11.15 -11.18 2.35
CA LYS A 398 12.06 -12.23 1.88
C LYS A 398 12.84 -11.82 0.63
N SER A 399 12.18 -11.10 -0.29
CA SER A 399 12.84 -10.59 -1.51
C SER A 399 13.90 -9.51 -1.22
N LEU A 400 13.72 -8.71 -0.17
CA LEU A 400 14.66 -7.66 0.23
C LEU A 400 15.83 -8.21 1.07
N CYS A 401 15.59 -9.26 1.86
CA CYS A 401 16.61 -9.86 2.74
C CYS A 401 17.61 -10.78 2.01
N GLY A 402 17.44 -11.00 0.68
CA GLY A 402 18.44 -11.65 -0.17
C GLY A 402 18.87 -13.03 0.30
N GLN A 403 17.94 -14.00 0.43
CA GLN A 403 18.33 -15.40 0.50
C GLN A 403 18.88 -15.83 -0.85
N GLU A 404 20.20 -15.80 -1.01
CA GLU A 404 20.89 -16.27 -2.22
C GLU A 404 20.81 -17.79 -2.30
N GLY A 405 20.18 -18.27 -3.36
CA GLY A 405 20.04 -19.70 -3.68
C GLY A 405 18.90 -19.92 -4.67
N THR A 406 18.68 -21.14 -5.06
CA THR A 406 17.60 -21.58 -5.94
C THR A 406 16.21 -21.02 -5.53
N GLN A 407 16.02 -20.67 -4.24
CA GLN A 407 14.84 -20.01 -3.69
C GLN A 407 14.67 -18.55 -4.15
N SER A 408 15.74 -17.83 -4.54
CA SER A 408 15.59 -16.41 -4.96
C SER A 408 14.89 -16.27 -6.32
N ARG A 409 15.01 -17.26 -7.21
CA ARG A 409 14.23 -17.33 -8.46
C ARG A 409 12.76 -17.63 -8.17
N GLU A 410 12.48 -18.60 -7.31
CA GLU A 410 11.10 -18.95 -6.92
C GLU A 410 10.42 -17.80 -6.17
N ILE A 411 11.12 -17.08 -5.30
CA ILE A 411 10.61 -15.90 -4.57
C ILE A 411 10.38 -14.73 -5.53
N SER A 412 11.29 -14.52 -6.51
CA SER A 412 11.11 -13.49 -7.56
C SER A 412 9.93 -13.81 -8.47
N GLU A 413 9.78 -15.07 -8.88
CA GLU A 413 8.63 -15.54 -9.67
C GLU A 413 7.33 -15.49 -8.87
N ALA A 414 7.36 -15.87 -7.58
CA ALA A 414 6.21 -15.74 -6.68
C ALA A 414 5.81 -14.28 -6.46
N GLY A 415 6.78 -13.38 -6.31
CA GLY A 415 6.55 -11.93 -6.21
C GLY A 415 5.97 -11.34 -7.49
N GLN A 416 6.47 -11.72 -8.66
CA GLN A 416 5.92 -11.31 -9.95
C GLN A 416 4.52 -11.86 -10.17
N ASN A 417 4.30 -13.14 -9.91
CA ASN A 417 2.98 -13.78 -9.99
C ASN A 417 1.96 -13.10 -9.05
N LEU A 418 2.38 -12.72 -7.84
CA LEU A 418 1.52 -12.01 -6.89
C LEU A 418 1.22 -10.58 -7.36
N GLN A 419 2.19 -9.86 -7.94
CA GLN A 419 1.96 -8.54 -8.52
C GLN A 419 1.02 -8.60 -9.74
N GLU A 420 1.19 -9.59 -10.61
CA GLU A 420 0.28 -9.82 -11.73
C GLU A 420 -1.13 -10.16 -11.26
N GLN A 421 -1.25 -10.98 -10.21
CA GLN A 421 -2.53 -11.30 -9.59
C GLN A 421 -3.21 -10.07 -8.98
N ILE A 422 -2.48 -9.23 -8.23
CA ILE A 422 -2.99 -7.97 -7.67
C ILE A 422 -3.42 -7.01 -8.79
N HIS A 423 -2.65 -6.94 -9.87
CA HIS A 423 -3.00 -6.13 -11.03
C HIS A 423 -4.29 -6.62 -11.69
N LEU A 424 -4.45 -7.94 -11.84
CA LEU A 424 -5.65 -8.57 -12.38
C LEU A 424 -6.88 -8.31 -11.49
N GLU A 425 -6.73 -8.40 -10.16
CA GLU A 425 -7.80 -8.09 -9.21
C GLU A 425 -8.25 -6.63 -9.30
N LYS A 426 -7.30 -5.69 -9.35
CA LYS A 426 -7.61 -4.26 -9.54
C LYS A 426 -8.36 -4.03 -10.84
N LYS A 427 -7.96 -4.72 -11.90
CA LYS A 427 -8.60 -4.63 -13.20
C LYS A 427 -10.02 -5.20 -13.17
N ILE A 428 -10.22 -6.37 -12.53
CA ILE A 428 -11.55 -6.96 -12.34
C ILE A 428 -12.47 -5.99 -11.58
N MET A 429 -12.00 -5.43 -10.47
CA MET A 429 -12.79 -4.50 -9.67
C MET A 429 -13.11 -3.21 -10.44
N GLY A 430 -12.15 -2.65 -11.15
CA GLY A 430 -12.34 -1.44 -11.97
C GLY A 430 -13.36 -1.63 -13.10
N GLU A 431 -13.29 -2.77 -13.80
CA GLU A 431 -14.27 -3.11 -14.85
C GLU A 431 -15.67 -3.34 -14.26
N LEU A 432 -15.77 -4.01 -13.09
CA LEU A 432 -17.05 -4.20 -12.39
C LEU A 432 -17.66 -2.86 -11.96
N GLU A 433 -16.89 -1.98 -11.34
CA GLU A 433 -17.37 -0.69 -10.86
C GLU A 433 -17.79 0.22 -12.03
N SER A 434 -16.98 0.27 -13.11
CA SER A 434 -17.30 1.01 -14.31
C SER A 434 -18.59 0.51 -14.97
N TRP A 435 -18.69 -0.81 -15.17
CA TRP A 435 -19.87 -1.41 -15.78
C TRP A 435 -21.13 -1.20 -14.96
N LEU A 436 -21.07 -1.35 -13.62
CA LEU A 436 -22.21 -1.13 -12.72
C LEU A 436 -22.59 0.37 -12.62
N SER A 437 -21.65 1.27 -12.87
CA SER A 437 -21.97 2.71 -12.99
C SER A 437 -22.81 2.99 -14.23
N ASP A 438 -22.52 2.33 -15.35
CA ASP A 438 -23.25 2.48 -16.61
C ASP A 438 -24.58 1.71 -16.61
N HIS A 439 -24.68 0.66 -15.77
CA HIS A 439 -25.84 -0.24 -15.65
C HIS A 439 -26.37 -0.23 -14.20
N SER A 440 -26.76 0.94 -13.74
CA SER A 440 -27.08 1.20 -12.32
C SER A 440 -28.25 0.39 -11.77
N TYR A 441 -29.08 -0.21 -12.60
CA TYR A 441 -30.22 -1.04 -12.23
C TYR A 441 -29.92 -2.55 -12.25
N ARG A 442 -28.72 -2.95 -12.63
CA ARG A 442 -28.32 -4.35 -12.63
C ARG A 442 -27.77 -4.77 -11.26
N ARG A 443 -28.13 -5.96 -10.78
CA ARG A 443 -27.63 -6.56 -9.53
C ARG A 443 -26.18 -7.02 -9.59
N GLY A 444 -25.62 -7.14 -10.78
CA GLY A 444 -24.26 -7.57 -11.05
C GLY A 444 -23.98 -7.65 -12.54
N MET A 445 -22.70 -7.66 -12.87
CA MET A 445 -22.21 -7.83 -14.22
C MET A 445 -22.24 -9.31 -14.61
N PRO A 446 -22.77 -9.68 -15.80
CA PRO A 446 -22.69 -11.06 -16.29
C PRO A 446 -21.23 -11.53 -16.43
N LYS A 447 -20.93 -12.70 -15.89
CA LYS A 447 -19.58 -13.28 -15.89
C LYS A 447 -18.97 -13.35 -17.29
N SER A 448 -19.78 -13.68 -18.31
CA SER A 448 -19.36 -13.72 -19.71
C SER A 448 -18.86 -12.37 -20.23
N ILE A 449 -19.50 -11.28 -19.83
CA ILE A 449 -19.11 -9.90 -20.21
C ILE A 449 -17.79 -9.55 -19.55
N LEU A 450 -17.64 -9.79 -18.25
CA LEU A 450 -16.41 -9.55 -17.50
C LEU A 450 -15.22 -10.30 -18.13
N PHE A 451 -15.41 -11.57 -18.44
CA PHE A 451 -14.37 -12.40 -19.08
C PHE A 451 -13.95 -11.84 -20.44
N ASN A 452 -14.92 -11.46 -21.28
CA ASN A 452 -14.64 -10.89 -22.60
C ASN A 452 -13.87 -9.55 -22.53
N GLN A 453 -14.25 -8.67 -21.61
CA GLN A 453 -13.59 -7.36 -21.43
C GLN A 453 -12.15 -7.50 -20.94
N ILE A 454 -11.89 -8.41 -19.99
CA ILE A 454 -10.56 -8.56 -19.41
C ILE A 454 -9.65 -9.41 -20.29
N SER A 455 -10.15 -10.53 -20.84
CA SER A 455 -9.33 -11.47 -21.63
C SER A 455 -9.03 -10.98 -23.05
N LYS A 456 -9.84 -10.04 -23.56
CA LYS A 456 -9.78 -9.59 -24.97
C LYS A 456 -9.74 -10.77 -25.95
N GLY A 457 -10.46 -11.85 -25.64
CA GLY A 457 -10.58 -13.06 -26.48
C GLY A 457 -9.47 -14.10 -26.33
N LYS A 458 -8.50 -13.93 -25.41
CA LYS A 458 -7.43 -14.92 -25.15
C LYS A 458 -7.90 -15.97 -24.13
N LYS A 459 -8.10 -17.22 -24.59
CA LYS A 459 -8.61 -18.33 -23.75
C LYS A 459 -7.72 -18.68 -22.54
N GLU A 460 -6.40 -18.52 -22.63
CA GLU A 460 -5.45 -18.80 -21.55
C GLU A 460 -5.70 -17.89 -20.34
N LYS A 461 -6.03 -16.61 -20.57
CA LYS A 461 -6.37 -15.67 -19.49
C LYS A 461 -7.68 -15.97 -18.76
N ASN A 462 -8.58 -16.72 -19.35
CA ASN A 462 -9.85 -17.08 -18.71
C ASN A 462 -9.66 -17.96 -17.47
N GLN A 463 -8.64 -18.83 -17.45
CA GLN A 463 -8.32 -19.65 -16.27
C GLN A 463 -7.76 -18.80 -15.12
N GLU A 464 -6.93 -17.81 -15.42
CA GLU A 464 -6.38 -16.87 -14.44
C GLU A 464 -7.48 -15.99 -13.84
N ILE A 465 -8.37 -15.44 -14.69
CA ILE A 465 -9.54 -14.66 -14.26
C ILE A 465 -10.45 -15.51 -13.37
N GLN A 466 -10.69 -16.78 -13.74
CA GLN A 466 -11.52 -17.69 -12.94
C GLN A 466 -10.92 -17.96 -11.57
N LYS A 467 -9.60 -18.23 -11.49
CA LYS A 467 -8.89 -18.41 -10.20
C LYS A 467 -8.96 -17.15 -9.36
N CYS A 468 -8.72 -15.99 -9.98
CA CYS A 468 -8.77 -14.71 -9.30
C CYS A 468 -10.18 -14.39 -8.74
N LEU A 469 -11.23 -14.67 -9.51
CA LEU A 469 -12.62 -14.51 -9.06
C LEU A 469 -12.98 -15.43 -7.90
N LEU A 470 -12.55 -16.69 -7.91
CA LEU A 470 -12.75 -17.60 -6.79
C LEU A 470 -12.11 -17.09 -5.50
N LEU A 471 -10.89 -16.57 -5.60
CA LEU A 471 -10.20 -15.97 -4.46
C LEU A 471 -10.90 -14.70 -3.97
N LEU A 472 -11.39 -13.84 -4.89
CA LEU A 472 -12.15 -12.64 -4.52
C LEU A 472 -13.49 -12.98 -3.86
N GLU A 473 -14.13 -14.09 -4.25
CA GLU A 473 -15.36 -14.60 -3.63
C GLU A 473 -15.07 -15.20 -2.25
N GLU A 474 -14.02 -16.02 -2.12
CA GLU A 474 -13.56 -16.61 -0.87
C GLU A 474 -13.18 -15.56 0.18
N HIS A 475 -12.57 -14.46 -0.25
CA HIS A 475 -12.25 -13.30 0.59
C HIS A 475 -13.40 -12.29 0.75
N GLU A 476 -14.58 -12.65 0.31
CA GLU A 476 -15.79 -11.82 0.44
C GLU A 476 -15.67 -10.42 -0.20
N VAL A 477 -14.85 -10.25 -1.23
CA VAL A 477 -14.70 -8.98 -1.97
C VAL A 477 -15.78 -8.86 -3.04
N VAL A 478 -16.11 -9.96 -3.71
CA VAL A 478 -17.19 -10.06 -4.69
C VAL A 478 -18.20 -11.13 -4.29
N CYS A 479 -19.40 -11.03 -4.84
CA CYS A 479 -20.44 -12.04 -4.70
C CYS A 479 -20.82 -12.57 -6.08
N CYS A 480 -20.79 -13.88 -6.27
CA CYS A 480 -21.32 -14.56 -7.45
C CYS A 480 -22.74 -15.04 -7.17
N ARG A 481 -23.71 -14.55 -7.93
CA ARG A 481 -25.13 -14.91 -7.80
C ARG A 481 -25.60 -15.59 -9.06
N LYS A 482 -26.46 -16.60 -8.94
CA LYS A 482 -27.12 -17.24 -10.08
C LYS A 482 -28.45 -16.53 -10.33
N SER A 483 -28.65 -16.01 -11.54
CA SER A 483 -29.96 -15.52 -11.98
C SER A 483 -30.88 -16.72 -12.19
N GLU A 484 -32.07 -16.72 -11.55
CA GLU A 484 -33.04 -17.82 -11.65
C GLU A 484 -33.98 -17.70 -12.86
N GLN A 485 -33.93 -16.57 -13.59
CA GLN A 485 -34.96 -16.20 -14.55
C GLN A 485 -34.73 -16.64 -16.00
N ASP A 486 -33.50 -16.95 -16.38
CA ASP A 486 -33.23 -17.42 -17.75
C ASP A 486 -33.06 -18.94 -17.80
N SER A 487 -33.61 -19.54 -18.84
CA SER A 487 -33.35 -20.97 -19.21
C SER A 487 -31.85 -21.26 -19.37
N LYS A 488 -31.01 -20.24 -19.45
CA LYS A 488 -29.55 -20.26 -19.30
C LYS A 488 -29.19 -19.61 -17.94
N ARG A 489 -28.86 -20.44 -16.95
CA ARG A 489 -28.34 -20.02 -15.65
C ARG A 489 -27.18 -19.03 -15.83
N MET A 490 -27.44 -17.73 -15.73
CA MET A 490 -26.46 -16.68 -15.91
C MET A 490 -25.84 -16.38 -14.54
N GLU A 491 -24.50 -16.43 -14.44
CA GLU A 491 -23.79 -16.03 -13.23
C GLU A 491 -23.52 -14.51 -13.27
N LEU A 492 -24.00 -13.80 -12.23
CA LEU A 492 -23.80 -12.37 -12.03
C LEU A 492 -22.76 -12.13 -10.96
N ILE A 493 -21.83 -11.21 -11.22
CA ILE A 493 -20.75 -10.84 -10.30
C ILE A 493 -20.94 -9.39 -9.87
N SER A 494 -20.88 -9.13 -8.56
CA SER A 494 -20.96 -7.78 -7.99
C SER A 494 -20.02 -7.64 -6.81
N PRO A 495 -19.58 -6.41 -6.47
CA PRO A 495 -18.88 -6.14 -5.23
C PRO A 495 -19.73 -6.55 -4.01
N LYS A 496 -19.08 -7.03 -2.93
CA LYS A 496 -19.80 -7.37 -1.69
C LYS A 496 -20.54 -6.15 -1.14
N GLY A 497 -21.82 -6.36 -0.80
CA GLY A 497 -22.67 -5.28 -0.27
C GLY A 497 -23.22 -4.32 -1.33
N TYR A 498 -22.95 -4.58 -2.62
CA TYR A 498 -23.58 -3.81 -3.68
C TYR A 498 -25.11 -4.00 -3.66
N LYS A 499 -25.81 -2.90 -3.69
CA LYS A 499 -27.27 -2.83 -3.82
C LYS A 499 -27.62 -1.86 -4.92
N VAL A 500 -28.59 -2.23 -5.74
CA VAL A 500 -29.19 -1.32 -6.72
C VAL A 500 -29.79 -0.13 -5.96
N LYS A 501 -29.50 1.08 -6.40
CA LYS A 501 -30.07 2.29 -5.77
C LYS A 501 -31.55 2.38 -6.11
N ASP A 502 -32.37 2.62 -5.08
CA ASP A 502 -33.81 2.91 -5.25
C ASP A 502 -33.96 4.35 -5.76
N THR A 503 -33.96 4.50 -7.09
CA THR A 503 -34.09 5.80 -7.76
C THR A 503 -35.55 6.22 -7.89
N GLU A 504 -35.78 7.48 -8.27
CA GLU A 504 -37.13 7.97 -8.57
C GLU A 504 -37.80 7.19 -9.70
N GLU A 505 -37.01 6.72 -10.69
CA GLU A 505 -37.50 5.90 -11.79
C GLU A 505 -38.01 4.54 -11.30
N VAL A 506 -37.23 3.83 -10.45
CA VAL A 506 -37.65 2.55 -9.87
C VAL A 506 -38.90 2.73 -9.00
N SER A 507 -38.89 3.74 -8.13
CA SER A 507 -40.04 4.08 -7.29
C SER A 507 -41.25 4.53 -8.14
N GLY A 508 -41.02 5.15 -9.28
CA GLY A 508 -42.06 5.52 -10.25
C GLY A 508 -42.74 4.30 -10.85
N ILE A 509 -42.00 3.32 -11.32
CA ILE A 509 -42.53 2.07 -11.87
C ILE A 509 -43.29 1.28 -10.79
N ARG A 510 -42.74 1.16 -9.58
CA ARG A 510 -43.45 0.54 -8.45
C ARG A 510 -44.80 1.21 -8.20
N ARG A 511 -44.87 2.54 -8.21
CA ARG A 511 -46.14 3.30 -8.05
C ARG A 511 -47.12 2.99 -9.16
N ILE A 512 -46.69 2.84 -10.41
CA ILE A 512 -47.56 2.48 -11.55
C ILE A 512 -48.18 1.10 -11.28
N PHE A 513 -47.38 0.09 -10.92
CA PHE A 513 -47.92 -1.25 -10.58
C PHE A 513 -48.87 -1.22 -9.38
N CYS A 514 -48.52 -0.44 -8.35
CA CYS A 514 -49.40 -0.25 -7.21
C CYS A 514 -50.75 0.42 -7.56
N SER A 515 -50.70 1.52 -8.34
CA SER A 515 -51.90 2.26 -8.75
C SER A 515 -52.84 1.43 -9.62
N GLU A 516 -52.32 0.65 -10.54
CA GLU A 516 -53.06 -0.24 -11.42
C GLU A 516 -53.65 -1.46 -10.66
N SER A 517 -53.07 -1.86 -9.53
CA SER A 517 -53.58 -2.93 -8.68
C SER A 517 -54.80 -2.53 -7.85
N VAL A 518 -55.00 -1.21 -7.62
CA VAL A 518 -56.08 -0.71 -6.78
C VAL A 518 -57.45 -0.96 -7.43
N GLY A 519 -58.30 -1.70 -6.75
CA GLY A 519 -59.68 -1.96 -7.20
C GLY A 519 -59.82 -3.00 -8.33
N LYS A 520 -58.69 -3.60 -8.80
CA LYS A 520 -58.69 -4.65 -9.81
C LYS A 520 -58.26 -5.98 -9.23
N MET A 521 -59.01 -7.05 -9.47
CA MET A 521 -58.59 -8.41 -9.06
C MET A 521 -57.38 -8.90 -9.87
N VAL A 522 -57.30 -8.52 -11.14
CA VAL A 522 -56.20 -8.89 -12.07
C VAL A 522 -55.93 -7.75 -13.03
N PHE A 523 -54.71 -7.46 -13.24
CA PHE A 523 -54.24 -6.46 -14.23
C PHE A 523 -52.93 -6.92 -14.92
N PHE A 524 -52.74 -6.44 -16.13
CA PHE A 524 -51.55 -6.69 -16.93
C PHE A 524 -51.16 -5.40 -17.60
N LEU A 525 -49.88 -5.10 -17.61
CA LEU A 525 -49.30 -3.93 -18.24
C LEU A 525 -48.29 -4.36 -19.32
N ASN A 526 -48.44 -3.83 -20.53
CA ASN A 526 -47.45 -4.02 -21.56
C ASN A 526 -46.37 -2.94 -21.48
N ARG A 527 -45.26 -3.17 -22.15
CA ARG A 527 -44.12 -2.24 -22.19
C ARG A 527 -44.52 -0.84 -22.65
N THR A 528 -45.32 -0.73 -23.70
CA THR A 528 -45.77 0.56 -24.26
C THR A 528 -46.63 1.35 -23.29
N GLU A 529 -47.48 0.67 -22.51
CA GLU A 529 -48.29 1.25 -21.44
C GLU A 529 -47.37 1.79 -20.32
N LEU A 530 -46.36 1.04 -19.93
CA LEU A 530 -45.38 1.47 -18.92
C LEU A 530 -44.57 2.69 -19.40
N GLU A 531 -44.11 2.69 -20.66
CA GLU A 531 -43.40 3.83 -21.28
C GLU A 531 -44.29 5.08 -21.28
N THR A 532 -45.60 4.94 -21.62
CA THR A 532 -46.56 6.04 -21.66
C THR A 532 -46.81 6.59 -20.24
N CYS A 533 -46.97 5.73 -19.25
CA CYS A 533 -47.15 6.12 -17.86
C CYS A 533 -45.96 6.84 -17.28
N LEU A 534 -44.74 6.39 -17.60
CA LEU A 534 -43.49 7.05 -17.20
C LEU A 534 -43.34 8.42 -17.86
N ALA A 535 -43.62 8.54 -19.14
CA ALA A 535 -43.55 9.80 -19.88
C ALA A 535 -44.54 10.84 -19.36
N SER A 536 -45.72 10.40 -18.84
CA SER A 536 -46.71 11.28 -18.23
C SER A 536 -46.35 11.74 -16.82
N ALA A 537 -45.51 11.00 -16.12
CA ALA A 537 -45.09 11.29 -14.73
C ALA A 537 -43.88 12.24 -14.68
N ASP A 538 -43.07 12.33 -15.72
CA ASP A 538 -41.79 13.07 -15.74
C ASP A 538 -41.83 14.29 -16.67
N ASN A 539 -42.24 15.44 -16.11
CA ASN A 539 -42.33 16.71 -16.85
C ASN A 539 -40.97 17.46 -16.98
N THR A 540 -39.83 16.89 -16.58
CA THR A 540 -38.61 17.67 -16.32
C THR A 540 -37.33 17.26 -17.05
N LYS A 541 -37.21 16.11 -17.74
CA LYS A 541 -35.95 15.73 -18.38
C LYS A 541 -36.13 15.13 -19.78
N LYS A 542 -35.72 15.85 -20.81
CA LYS A 542 -35.48 15.33 -22.17
C LYS A 542 -34.23 14.44 -22.15
N LYS A 543 -34.36 13.17 -21.77
CA LYS A 543 -33.36 12.14 -22.08
C LYS A 543 -33.61 11.59 -23.49
N ASN A 544 -32.55 11.15 -24.18
CA ASN A 544 -32.65 10.51 -25.48
C ASN A 544 -33.55 9.24 -25.42
N GLU A 545 -34.52 9.09 -26.33
CA GLU A 545 -35.48 7.98 -26.36
C GLU A 545 -34.85 6.59 -26.29
N LYS A 546 -33.66 6.39 -26.89
CA LYS A 546 -32.94 5.12 -26.84
C LYS A 546 -32.40 4.77 -25.42
N GLN A 547 -32.03 5.77 -24.64
CA GLN A 547 -31.50 5.57 -23.29
C GLN A 547 -32.62 5.26 -22.31
N ASN A 548 -33.77 5.91 -22.45
CA ASN A 548 -34.97 5.62 -21.66
C ASN A 548 -35.48 4.17 -21.87
N GLN A 549 -35.36 3.64 -23.09
CA GLN A 549 -35.78 2.26 -23.39
C GLN A 549 -34.86 1.22 -22.74
N THR A 550 -33.56 1.46 -22.71
CA THR A 550 -32.57 0.57 -22.08
C THR A 550 -32.74 0.57 -20.56
N ASP A 551 -32.91 1.76 -19.97
CA ASP A 551 -33.10 1.93 -18.53
C ASP A 551 -34.39 1.23 -18.06
N LEU A 552 -35.51 1.34 -18.81
CA LEU A 552 -36.77 0.67 -18.46
C LEU A 552 -36.62 -0.86 -18.42
N MET A 553 -35.95 -1.43 -19.41
CA MET A 553 -35.74 -2.91 -19.46
C MET A 553 -34.89 -3.38 -18.28
N GLU A 554 -33.84 -2.64 -17.92
CA GLU A 554 -33.01 -2.96 -16.77
C GLU A 554 -33.76 -2.86 -15.44
N ILE A 555 -34.63 -1.84 -15.30
CA ILE A 555 -35.49 -1.71 -14.11
C ILE A 555 -36.51 -2.85 -14.04
N LEU A 556 -37.15 -3.23 -15.14
CA LEU A 556 -38.09 -4.36 -15.16
C LEU A 556 -37.38 -5.68 -14.84
N ASP A 557 -36.18 -5.91 -15.35
CA ASP A 557 -35.35 -7.04 -15.00
C ASP A 557 -34.98 -7.04 -13.52
N TYR A 558 -34.64 -5.89 -12.95
CA TYR A 558 -34.37 -5.74 -11.53
C TYR A 558 -35.60 -6.07 -10.66
N LEU A 559 -36.78 -5.55 -11.03
CA LEU A 559 -38.04 -5.84 -10.29
C LEU A 559 -38.48 -7.30 -10.42
N LYS A 560 -38.19 -7.96 -11.56
CA LYS A 560 -38.37 -9.42 -11.72
C LYS A 560 -37.45 -10.19 -10.77
N ASP A 561 -36.18 -9.80 -10.67
CA ASP A 561 -35.21 -10.42 -9.78
C ASP A 561 -35.56 -10.20 -8.29
N GLU A 562 -36.17 -9.06 -7.92
CA GLU A 562 -36.74 -8.83 -6.59
C GLU A 562 -38.01 -9.62 -6.32
N LYS A 563 -38.55 -10.32 -7.34
CA LYS A 563 -39.83 -11.05 -7.28
C LYS A 563 -41.04 -10.13 -7.00
N GLU A 564 -40.92 -8.86 -7.36
CA GLU A 564 -42.02 -7.90 -7.23
C GLU A 564 -43.00 -8.00 -8.40
N ILE A 565 -42.46 -8.26 -9.61
CA ILE A 565 -43.24 -8.44 -10.82
C ILE A 565 -42.92 -9.76 -11.50
N ILE A 566 -43.82 -10.23 -12.35
CA ILE A 566 -43.64 -11.43 -13.20
C ILE A 566 -43.98 -11.04 -14.63
N GLU A 567 -43.14 -11.50 -15.56
CA GLU A 567 -43.41 -11.47 -16.98
C GLU A 567 -44.28 -12.68 -17.35
N ILE A 568 -45.47 -12.42 -17.84
CA ILE A 568 -46.47 -13.45 -18.18
C ILE A 568 -46.25 -13.96 -19.61
N ARG A 569 -45.89 -13.06 -20.49
CA ARG A 569 -45.59 -13.26 -21.90
C ARG A 569 -44.65 -12.16 -22.33
N GLU A 570 -43.98 -12.30 -23.45
CA GLU A 570 -43.06 -11.34 -23.97
C GLU A 570 -43.59 -9.90 -23.87
N GLU A 571 -42.88 -9.07 -23.11
CA GLU A 571 -43.21 -7.68 -22.81
C GLU A 571 -44.55 -7.42 -22.06
N LEU A 572 -45.13 -8.42 -21.39
CA LEU A 572 -46.35 -8.29 -20.61
C LEU A 572 -46.14 -8.66 -19.14
N TYR A 573 -46.33 -7.72 -18.24
CA TYR A 573 -45.97 -7.81 -16.83
C TYR A 573 -47.17 -7.70 -15.89
N THR A 574 -47.08 -8.33 -14.74
CA THR A 574 -48.02 -8.17 -13.60
C THR A 574 -47.26 -8.32 -12.27
N THR A 575 -47.91 -7.96 -11.15
CA THR A 575 -47.31 -8.17 -9.83
C THR A 575 -47.30 -9.66 -9.44
N THR A 576 -46.34 -10.02 -8.60
CA THR A 576 -46.23 -11.39 -8.05
C THR A 576 -47.50 -11.77 -7.29
N ASP A 577 -48.12 -10.82 -6.56
CA ASP A 577 -49.38 -11.02 -5.85
C ASP A 577 -50.55 -11.33 -6.80
N THR A 578 -50.63 -10.60 -7.91
CA THR A 578 -51.67 -10.88 -8.93
C THR A 578 -51.49 -12.28 -9.53
N ALA A 579 -50.23 -12.64 -9.88
CA ALA A 579 -49.91 -13.97 -10.42
C ALA A 579 -50.23 -15.09 -9.39
N PHE A 580 -49.92 -14.86 -8.11
CA PHE A 580 -50.28 -15.81 -7.04
C PHE A 580 -51.77 -15.98 -6.88
N ARG A 581 -52.57 -14.89 -6.90
CA ARG A 581 -54.05 -14.93 -6.88
C ARG A 581 -54.59 -15.73 -8.07
N ILE A 582 -54.08 -15.46 -9.27
CA ILE A 582 -54.45 -16.22 -10.48
C ILE A 582 -54.21 -17.73 -10.25
N LYS A 583 -53.04 -18.10 -9.79
CA LYS A 583 -52.68 -19.49 -9.53
C LYS A 583 -53.64 -20.12 -8.50
N THR A 584 -53.93 -19.44 -7.41
CA THR A 584 -54.75 -19.92 -6.32
C THR A 584 -56.22 -20.12 -6.76
N GLU A 585 -56.80 -19.11 -7.41
CA GLU A 585 -58.20 -19.18 -7.81
C GLU A 585 -58.45 -20.18 -8.96
N ILE A 586 -57.54 -20.25 -9.93
CA ILE A 586 -57.59 -21.28 -11.00
C ILE A 586 -57.44 -22.68 -10.42
N SER A 587 -56.54 -22.88 -9.44
CA SER A 587 -56.42 -24.18 -8.76
C SER A 587 -57.71 -24.59 -8.02
N LYS A 588 -58.36 -23.65 -7.35
CA LYS A 588 -59.65 -23.89 -6.70
C LYS A 588 -60.73 -24.30 -7.72
N LEU A 589 -60.88 -23.55 -8.80
CA LEU A 589 -61.84 -23.83 -9.85
C LEU A 589 -61.60 -25.21 -10.48
N LEU A 590 -60.32 -25.61 -10.69
CA LEU A 590 -59.97 -26.95 -11.22
C LEU A 590 -60.22 -28.09 -10.21
N CYS A 591 -60.25 -27.78 -8.92
CA CYS A 591 -60.66 -28.76 -7.90
C CYS A 591 -62.21 -28.95 -7.87
N GLU A 592 -62.97 -27.88 -8.13
CA GLU A 592 -64.44 -27.90 -8.14
C GLU A 592 -65.01 -28.41 -9.48
N SER A 593 -64.32 -28.09 -10.60
CA SER A 593 -64.80 -28.42 -11.95
C SER A 593 -63.69 -29.04 -12.78
N LYS A 594 -63.95 -30.15 -13.49
CA LYS A 594 -62.93 -30.81 -14.38
C LYS A 594 -62.53 -29.94 -15.57
N VAL A 595 -63.37 -29.01 -15.97
CA VAL A 595 -63.18 -28.08 -17.10
C VAL A 595 -63.54 -26.68 -16.65
N ILE A 596 -62.65 -25.70 -16.96
CA ILE A 596 -62.88 -24.29 -16.69
C ILE A 596 -63.13 -23.57 -18.00
N THR A 597 -64.16 -22.75 -18.02
CA THR A 597 -64.53 -21.93 -19.20
C THR A 597 -64.07 -20.48 -19.05
N LEU A 598 -63.87 -19.81 -20.20
CA LEU A 598 -63.50 -18.38 -20.26
C LEU A 598 -64.55 -17.49 -19.53
N SER A 599 -65.83 -17.90 -19.51
CA SER A 599 -66.91 -17.18 -18.84
C SER A 599 -66.78 -17.26 -17.34
N GLN A 600 -66.42 -18.40 -16.76
CA GLN A 600 -66.15 -18.57 -15.34
C GLN A 600 -64.98 -17.72 -14.88
N ILE A 601 -63.89 -17.64 -15.66
CA ILE A 601 -62.75 -16.78 -15.37
C ILE A 601 -63.15 -15.29 -15.35
N LYS A 602 -63.92 -14.88 -16.35
CA LYS A 602 -64.43 -13.49 -16.38
C LYS A 602 -65.23 -13.15 -15.13
N GLU A 603 -66.04 -14.06 -14.65
CA GLU A 603 -66.90 -13.86 -13.47
C GLU A 603 -66.09 -13.85 -12.19
N VAL A 604 -65.21 -14.85 -11.98
CA VAL A 604 -64.37 -14.99 -10.79
C VAL A 604 -63.40 -13.81 -10.64
N PHE A 605 -62.74 -13.41 -11.72
CA PHE A 605 -61.77 -12.33 -11.68
C PHE A 605 -62.36 -10.95 -12.02
N GLN A 606 -63.65 -10.85 -12.26
CA GLN A 606 -64.35 -9.61 -12.64
C GLN A 606 -63.64 -8.82 -13.73
N THR A 607 -63.19 -9.53 -14.78
CA THR A 607 -62.25 -8.98 -15.75
C THR A 607 -62.76 -9.02 -17.19
N SER A 608 -62.07 -8.37 -18.12
CA SER A 608 -62.41 -8.37 -19.55
C SER A 608 -62.14 -9.71 -20.20
N ARG A 609 -62.80 -9.97 -21.35
CA ARG A 609 -62.52 -11.17 -22.16
C ARG A 609 -61.05 -11.25 -22.61
N LYS A 610 -60.41 -10.10 -22.85
CA LYS A 610 -58.97 -10.01 -23.20
C LYS A 610 -58.10 -10.52 -22.05
N ASN A 611 -58.30 -10.00 -20.85
CA ASN A 611 -57.56 -10.43 -19.66
C ASN A 611 -57.83 -11.88 -19.27
N ALA A 612 -59.05 -12.36 -19.41
CA ALA A 612 -59.38 -13.77 -19.16
C ALA A 612 -58.62 -14.75 -20.11
N ARG A 613 -58.37 -14.34 -21.36
CA ARG A 613 -57.48 -15.09 -22.29
C ARG A 613 -56.02 -15.06 -21.82
N LEU A 614 -55.53 -13.92 -21.37
CA LEU A 614 -54.15 -13.79 -20.84
C LEU A 614 -53.95 -14.66 -19.58
N ILE A 615 -54.98 -14.79 -18.73
CA ILE A 615 -54.94 -15.71 -17.60
C ILE A 615 -54.79 -17.15 -18.07
N PHE A 616 -55.54 -17.60 -19.09
CA PHE A 616 -55.39 -18.93 -19.66
C PHE A 616 -54.00 -19.14 -20.28
N GLU A 617 -53.49 -18.18 -21.07
CA GLU A 617 -52.13 -18.26 -21.64
C GLU A 617 -51.06 -18.40 -20.55
N TYR A 618 -51.18 -17.63 -19.47
CA TYR A 618 -50.25 -17.72 -18.33
C TYR A 618 -50.35 -19.07 -17.61
N THR A 619 -51.55 -19.54 -17.32
CA THR A 619 -51.76 -20.80 -16.61
C THR A 619 -51.36 -22.02 -17.45
N ASP A 620 -51.51 -21.95 -18.77
CA ASP A 620 -51.00 -22.94 -19.71
C ASP A 620 -49.46 -22.93 -19.70
N TRP A 621 -48.84 -21.75 -19.74
CA TRP A 621 -47.37 -21.59 -19.74
C TRP A 621 -46.73 -22.13 -18.45
N ILE A 622 -47.32 -21.91 -17.30
CA ILE A 622 -46.81 -22.48 -16.03
C ILE A 622 -47.21 -23.95 -15.84
N GLY A 623 -47.93 -24.54 -16.76
CA GLY A 623 -48.33 -25.93 -16.73
C GLY A 623 -49.46 -26.26 -15.73
N LEU A 624 -50.18 -25.24 -15.26
CA LEU A 624 -51.33 -25.39 -14.35
C LEU A 624 -52.56 -25.86 -15.10
N THR A 625 -52.77 -25.35 -16.31
CA THR A 625 -53.87 -25.75 -17.24
C THR A 625 -53.34 -26.29 -18.54
N VAL A 626 -54.20 -27.00 -19.29
CA VAL A 626 -53.96 -27.50 -20.64
C VAL A 626 -55.20 -27.25 -21.47
N LYS A 627 -54.99 -26.86 -22.74
CA LYS A 627 -56.05 -26.68 -23.72
C LYS A 627 -56.47 -28.07 -24.24
N GLU A 628 -57.74 -28.41 -23.96
CA GLU A 628 -58.37 -29.62 -24.55
C GLU A 628 -59.68 -29.17 -25.24
N GLY A 629 -59.67 -29.25 -26.58
CA GLY A 629 -60.86 -28.89 -27.39
C GLY A 629 -60.96 -27.42 -27.76
N ALA A 630 -62.06 -26.73 -27.38
CA ALA A 630 -62.36 -25.35 -27.77
C ALA A 630 -61.35 -24.36 -27.16
N GLU A 631 -61.10 -23.23 -27.85
CA GLU A 631 -60.22 -22.16 -27.34
C GLU A 631 -60.64 -21.55 -26.01
N THR A 632 -61.87 -21.73 -25.63
CA THR A 632 -62.53 -21.18 -24.47
C THR A 632 -62.52 -22.08 -23.24
N GLU A 633 -61.90 -23.26 -23.32
CA GLU A 633 -61.93 -24.27 -22.27
C GLU A 633 -60.54 -24.76 -21.88
N ARG A 634 -60.33 -25.06 -20.58
CA ARG A 634 -59.07 -25.58 -20.03
C ARG A 634 -59.35 -26.69 -19.01
N THR A 635 -58.45 -27.68 -18.99
CA THR A 635 -58.44 -28.77 -18.01
C THR A 635 -57.16 -28.69 -17.14
N ALA A 636 -57.08 -29.52 -16.09
CA ALA A 636 -55.92 -29.55 -15.20
C ALA A 636 -54.62 -29.96 -15.90
N GLY A 637 -53.59 -29.16 -15.79
CA GLY A 637 -52.27 -29.43 -16.35
C GLY A 637 -51.46 -30.43 -15.51
N LYS A 638 -50.39 -30.99 -16.11
CA LYS A 638 -49.52 -31.99 -15.49
C LYS A 638 -48.95 -31.58 -14.14
N LYS A 639 -48.75 -30.27 -13.90
CA LYS A 639 -48.18 -29.74 -12.65
C LYS A 639 -49.19 -29.85 -11.52
N LEU A 640 -50.44 -29.48 -11.74
CA LEU A 640 -51.51 -29.58 -10.74
C LEU A 640 -51.80 -31.05 -10.39
N ILE A 641 -51.84 -31.91 -11.37
CA ILE A 641 -52.03 -33.38 -11.18
C ILE A 641 -50.90 -33.94 -10.29
N LYS A 642 -49.64 -33.56 -10.52
CA LYS A 642 -48.50 -33.97 -9.68
C LYS A 642 -48.57 -33.39 -8.24
N GLU A 643 -49.04 -32.16 -8.06
CA GLU A 643 -49.17 -31.54 -6.75
C GLU A 643 -50.35 -32.16 -5.95
N GLN A 644 -51.44 -32.51 -6.60
CA GLN A 644 -52.57 -33.23 -5.99
C GLN A 644 -52.15 -34.67 -5.58
N ILE A 645 -51.39 -35.41 -6.42
CA ILE A 645 -50.91 -36.75 -6.10
C ILE A 645 -49.93 -36.74 -4.91
N ARG A 646 -49.20 -35.65 -4.70
CA ARG A 646 -48.22 -35.50 -3.59
C ARG A 646 -48.84 -35.03 -2.26
N GLY A 647 -50.17 -34.84 -2.20
CA GLY A 647 -50.87 -34.47 -0.96
C GLY A 647 -50.51 -33.08 -0.36
N LYS A 648 -49.98 -32.17 -1.16
CA LYS A 648 -49.52 -30.85 -0.71
C LYS A 648 -50.62 -29.76 -0.74
N TRP A 649 -51.87 -30.12 -0.66
CA TRP A 649 -52.97 -29.18 -0.53
C TRP A 649 -53.65 -29.34 0.84
N GLY A 650 -53.01 -28.95 1.86
CA GLY A 650 -53.48 -28.91 3.23
C GLY A 650 -52.31 -28.81 4.16
N GLU A 651 -52.03 -27.61 4.60
CA GLU A 651 -51.04 -27.16 5.58
C GLU A 651 -49.97 -26.25 4.97
N ASN A 652 -50.34 -25.00 4.74
CA ASN A 652 -49.53 -23.82 5.04
C ASN A 652 -50.47 -22.60 4.92
N GLU A 653 -51.12 -22.26 6.05
CA GLU A 653 -51.55 -20.90 6.33
C GLU A 653 -50.32 -20.00 6.67
#